data_d9abe93094e820f19452c11ab44a9e28
#
_entry.id   d9abe93094e820f19452c11ab44a9e28
#
_cell.length_a   1.000
_cell.length_b   1.000
_cell.length_c   1.000
_cell.angle_alpha   90.00
_cell.angle_beta   90.00
_cell.angle_gamma   90.00
#
_symmetry.space_group_name_H-M   'P 1'
#
loop_
_entity.id
_entity.type
_entity.pdbx_description
1 polymer ?
#
loop_
_entity_poly.entity_id
_entity_poly.type
_entity_poly.pdbx_seq_one_letter_code
_entity_poly.pdbx_strand_id
1 'polypeptide(L)'
;MASFGSHLLAAAVAGTPPGERPLRHVAELPPQAGRPRGWPEWAEPDVVDAFADRGISSPWSHQAEAAELAYAGRHVVIGTGPASGKSLAYQLLVLNALATDSRARALYLSPTKALGHDQLRAAHALAAAVPRLADVAPTAYDGDSPDEVRRFARERSRWLFSHPEMTHLSVLRNHARWAVLLRNLRFVIVDECHYYRGVFGSNVAMVLRRLLRLCARYSAHPTVIFASATTASPGATAADLIGQPVVEVTEDGSPRGARTVALWEPALRSDVIGEHGAPVRRSAGAEAARVMADLIVEGAQTLTFVRSRRAAELTALGARARLVDIAPELSDTVASYRAGYLAEDRSALHQALAEGQLRGLATTNALELGVDIAGLDAVVLAGFPGTVASFWQQAGRSGRRGQGALVVLIARDDPLDTYLVHHPAALLDKPVERVVIDPVNPHLLGPQLLCAATELPLDDAEVRSWGAVEVAESLVDDGLLRRRNGRYFPAPGVKPHAAVDVRGAIGGQIVIVEAGTGRLLGSVGVGQAPAAAHPGAVYLHQGETYVVDSLDFQDGIAFVHAEDPGYATFAREVTDIAVTGTGERLVFGPVALGLVPVTVTNHVVGYLRRQLSGEVLDFVELDMPEHTLPTTAVMYTITSDALVRSGIEATRIPGSLHAAEHAAIGLLPLVASCDRGDIGGMSTATGPEGLPSVFVYDGYPGGAGFAERGFRRARTWLGATAEAIEACECPSGCPSCVQSPKCGNGNDPLDKAGAVRVLRLVLAELSEESP
;
A
#
# COMPACT_ATOMS: atom_id res chain seq x y z
N MET A 1 6.62 38.24 -4.24
CA MET A 1 5.77 37.80 -5.36
C MET A 1 5.13 36.50 -4.96
N ALA A 2 3.81 36.35 -5.21
CA ALA A 2 3.13 35.06 -4.98
C ALA A 2 3.82 33.97 -5.82
N SER A 3 3.96 32.75 -5.26
CA SER A 3 4.53 31.62 -6.00
C SER A 3 3.58 31.22 -7.14
N PHE A 4 4.08 30.53 -8.16
CA PHE A 4 3.21 30.02 -9.24
C PHE A 4 2.16 29.07 -8.68
N GLY A 5 2.51 28.27 -7.66
CA GLY A 5 1.55 27.40 -6.96
C GLY A 5 0.43 28.20 -6.26
N SER A 6 0.74 29.35 -5.65
CA SER A 6 -0.27 30.21 -5.02
C SER A 6 -1.20 30.84 -6.05
N HIS A 7 -0.70 31.17 -7.27
CA HIS A 7 -1.52 31.66 -8.38
C HIS A 7 -2.52 30.58 -8.84
N LEU A 8 -2.04 29.35 -9.06
CA LEU A 8 -2.89 28.21 -9.42
C LEU A 8 -3.94 27.90 -8.36
N LEU A 9 -3.57 28.01 -7.06
CA LEU A 9 -4.52 27.84 -5.97
C LEU A 9 -5.62 28.90 -6.00
N ALA A 10 -5.27 30.15 -6.29
CA ALA A 10 -6.25 31.22 -6.39
C ALA A 10 -7.26 30.97 -7.51
N ALA A 11 -6.81 30.42 -8.66
CA ALA A 11 -7.69 30.04 -9.76
C ALA A 11 -8.64 28.88 -9.36
N ALA A 12 -8.12 27.82 -8.71
CA ALA A 12 -8.93 26.71 -8.23
C ALA A 12 -10.00 27.16 -7.21
N VAL A 13 -9.67 28.14 -6.35
CA VAL A 13 -10.61 28.73 -5.38
C VAL A 13 -11.64 29.62 -6.09
N ALA A 14 -11.24 30.41 -7.08
CA ALA A 14 -12.15 31.26 -7.84
C ALA A 14 -13.23 30.47 -8.61
N GLY A 15 -12.92 29.25 -9.04
CA GLY A 15 -13.87 28.31 -9.67
C GLY A 15 -14.88 27.67 -8.70
N THR A 16 -14.82 27.98 -7.40
CA THR A 16 -15.75 27.44 -6.40
C THR A 16 -17.11 28.13 -6.48
N PRO A 17 -18.23 27.41 -6.32
CA PRO A 17 -19.55 28.03 -6.26
C PRO A 17 -19.64 29.12 -5.19
N PRO A 18 -20.40 30.20 -5.42
CA PRO A 18 -20.57 31.28 -4.45
C PRO A 18 -21.05 30.78 -3.07
N GLY A 19 -20.35 31.20 -2.01
CA GLY A 19 -20.68 30.84 -0.64
C GLY A 19 -20.01 29.57 -0.12
N GLU A 20 -19.41 28.74 -0.96
CA GLU A 20 -18.61 27.59 -0.53
C GLU A 20 -17.20 28.01 -0.09
N ARG A 21 -16.69 27.37 0.95
CA ARG A 21 -15.32 27.59 1.47
C ARG A 21 -14.62 26.25 1.68
N PRO A 22 -14.22 25.60 0.59
CA PRO A 22 -13.64 24.24 0.69
C PRO A 22 -12.18 24.23 1.18
N LEU A 23 -11.46 25.34 1.07
CA LEU A 23 -10.07 25.45 1.48
C LEU A 23 -9.97 25.48 3.01
N ARG A 24 -9.33 24.45 3.62
CA ARG A 24 -9.15 24.31 5.08
C ARG A 24 -7.77 24.76 5.53
N HIS A 25 -6.75 24.46 4.75
CA HIS A 25 -5.37 24.83 5.10
C HIS A 25 -4.52 25.02 3.86
N VAL A 26 -3.51 25.89 3.97
CA VAL A 26 -2.48 26.10 2.93
C VAL A 26 -1.12 26.10 3.61
N ALA A 27 -0.22 25.28 3.11
CA ALA A 27 1.19 25.26 3.51
C ALA A 27 2.08 25.66 2.34
N GLU A 28 3.00 26.58 2.57
CA GLU A 28 4.02 26.98 1.61
C GLU A 28 5.33 26.27 1.99
N LEU A 29 5.78 25.34 1.17
CA LEU A 29 7.05 24.65 1.35
C LEU A 29 8.14 25.39 0.58
N PRO A 30 9.20 25.88 1.26
CA PRO A 30 10.25 26.65 0.62
C PRO A 30 11.08 25.80 -0.34
N PRO A 31 11.72 26.41 -1.35
CA PRO A 31 12.65 25.71 -2.20
C PRO A 31 13.89 25.26 -1.42
N GLN A 32 14.47 24.16 -1.83
CA GLN A 32 15.72 23.62 -1.30
C GLN A 32 16.82 23.71 -2.36
N ALA A 33 17.97 24.23 -2.01
CA ALA A 33 19.15 24.23 -2.89
C ALA A 33 19.78 22.84 -2.94
N GLY A 34 20.26 22.44 -4.12
CA GLY A 34 21.01 21.19 -4.27
C GLY A 34 22.38 21.25 -3.56
N ARG A 35 22.81 20.14 -2.98
CA ARG A 35 24.12 19.94 -2.36
C ARG A 35 24.94 18.94 -3.20
N PRO A 36 25.63 19.40 -4.27
CA PRO A 36 26.47 18.53 -5.08
C PRO A 36 27.70 18.06 -4.31
N ARG A 37 28.21 16.88 -4.66
CA ARG A 37 29.47 16.31 -4.14
C ARG A 37 30.31 15.78 -5.29
N GLY A 38 31.62 15.73 -5.16
CA GLY A 38 32.51 15.13 -6.15
C GLY A 38 32.18 13.64 -6.36
N TRP A 39 32.48 13.14 -7.55
CA TRP A 39 32.44 11.72 -7.82
C TRP A 39 33.39 10.97 -6.88
N PRO A 40 33.04 9.77 -6.38
CA PRO A 40 33.92 8.96 -5.58
C PRO A 40 35.21 8.60 -6.34
N GLU A 41 36.37 8.56 -5.64
CA GLU A 41 37.67 8.27 -6.26
C GLU A 41 37.74 6.88 -6.93
N TRP A 42 36.94 5.93 -6.46
CA TRP A 42 36.87 4.58 -7.01
C TRP A 42 36.02 4.48 -8.29
N ALA A 43 35.26 5.53 -8.65
CA ALA A 43 34.41 5.52 -9.83
C ALA A 43 35.26 5.54 -11.11
N GLU A 44 35.05 4.56 -11.98
CA GLU A 44 35.74 4.47 -13.26
C GLU A 44 35.40 5.65 -14.18
N PRO A 45 36.39 6.27 -14.83
CA PRO A 45 36.17 7.48 -15.62
C PRO A 45 35.11 7.32 -16.72
N ASP A 46 35.08 6.22 -17.44
CA ASP A 46 34.11 5.98 -18.51
C ASP A 46 32.68 5.75 -17.97
N VAL A 47 32.53 5.28 -16.72
CA VAL A 47 31.23 5.21 -16.04
C VAL A 47 30.78 6.63 -15.64
N VAL A 48 31.69 7.46 -15.16
CA VAL A 48 31.42 8.88 -14.84
C VAL A 48 31.01 9.65 -16.10
N ASP A 49 31.74 9.45 -17.20
CA ASP A 49 31.44 10.08 -18.50
C ASP A 49 30.02 9.72 -19.00
N ALA A 50 29.59 8.45 -18.82
CA ALA A 50 28.25 8.03 -19.20
C ALA A 50 27.11 8.75 -18.41
N PHE A 51 27.39 9.18 -17.18
CA PHE A 51 26.47 10.06 -16.43
C PHE A 51 26.58 11.52 -16.89
N ALA A 52 27.79 12.01 -17.18
CA ALA A 52 28.03 13.36 -17.65
C ALA A 52 27.35 13.63 -19.01
N ASP A 53 27.37 12.67 -19.94
CA ASP A 53 26.67 12.73 -21.23
C ASP A 53 25.14 12.84 -21.07
N ARG A 54 24.62 12.49 -19.91
CA ARG A 54 23.20 12.65 -19.54
C ARG A 54 22.92 13.94 -18.76
N GLY A 55 23.89 14.83 -18.68
CA GLY A 55 23.79 16.11 -17.99
C GLY A 55 23.93 16.03 -16.47
N ILE A 56 24.46 14.91 -15.94
CA ILE A 56 24.73 14.74 -14.52
C ILE A 56 26.22 15.03 -14.29
N SER A 57 26.53 16.28 -13.97
CA SER A 57 27.92 16.73 -13.76
C SER A 57 28.52 16.24 -12.43
N SER A 58 27.68 15.97 -11.43
CA SER A 58 28.09 15.51 -10.11
C SER A 58 26.92 14.85 -9.37
N PRO A 59 27.18 13.88 -8.49
CA PRO A 59 26.14 13.31 -7.62
C PRO A 59 25.72 14.31 -6.53
N TRP A 60 24.52 14.18 -6.01
CA TRP A 60 24.09 14.86 -4.80
C TRP A 60 24.73 14.20 -3.57
N SER A 61 24.80 14.92 -2.43
CA SER A 61 25.48 14.45 -1.20
C SER A 61 24.99 13.06 -0.76
N HIS A 62 23.69 12.82 -0.71
CA HIS A 62 23.13 11.52 -0.32
C HIS A 62 23.45 10.39 -1.32
N GLN A 63 23.56 10.70 -2.61
CA GLN A 63 23.90 9.73 -3.63
C GLN A 63 25.37 9.28 -3.49
N ALA A 64 26.28 10.23 -3.31
CA ALA A 64 27.71 9.94 -3.11
C ALA A 64 27.93 9.18 -1.80
N GLU A 65 27.31 9.62 -0.70
CA GLU A 65 27.40 8.99 0.62
C GLU A 65 26.92 7.53 0.59
N ALA A 66 25.75 7.28 0.02
CA ALA A 66 25.20 5.94 -0.10
C ALA A 66 26.08 5.04 -0.99
N ALA A 67 26.62 5.57 -2.07
CA ALA A 67 27.54 4.85 -2.95
C ALA A 67 28.85 4.48 -2.23
N GLU A 68 29.43 5.39 -1.47
CA GLU A 68 30.66 5.15 -0.69
C GLU A 68 30.43 4.07 0.39
N LEU A 69 29.34 4.16 1.15
CA LEU A 69 29.00 3.17 2.17
C LEU A 69 28.81 1.77 1.57
N ALA A 70 28.07 1.67 0.47
CA ALA A 70 27.82 0.39 -0.19
C ALA A 70 29.08 -0.17 -0.87
N TYR A 71 29.95 0.68 -1.43
CA TYR A 71 31.25 0.28 -1.95
C TYR A 71 32.16 -0.30 -0.85
N ALA A 72 32.09 0.25 0.35
CA ALA A 72 32.76 -0.29 1.54
C ALA A 72 32.13 -1.58 2.10
N GLY A 73 31.14 -2.17 1.42
CA GLY A 73 30.48 -3.42 1.79
C GLY A 73 29.41 -3.28 2.89
N ARG A 74 28.98 -2.04 3.22
CA ARG A 74 27.90 -1.81 4.20
C ARG A 74 26.55 -1.93 3.52
N HIS A 75 25.60 -2.67 4.11
CA HIS A 75 24.20 -2.59 3.70
C HIS A 75 23.69 -1.16 3.95
N VAL A 76 23.00 -0.57 2.98
CA VAL A 76 22.58 0.83 3.04
C VAL A 76 21.13 0.98 2.61
N VAL A 77 20.41 1.91 3.23
CA VAL A 77 19.10 2.39 2.78
C VAL A 77 19.14 3.88 2.49
N ILE A 78 18.67 4.27 1.30
CA ILE A 78 18.53 5.65 0.87
C ILE A 78 17.08 6.06 1.11
N GLY A 79 16.84 6.76 2.23
CA GLY A 79 15.50 7.18 2.68
C GLY A 79 15.23 8.65 2.38
N THR A 80 15.35 9.08 1.12
CA THR A 80 15.17 10.47 0.69
C THR A 80 13.87 10.66 -0.09
N GLY A 81 13.46 11.92 -0.28
CA GLY A 81 12.21 12.25 -0.96
C GLY A 81 12.07 11.67 -2.37
N PRO A 82 10.85 11.65 -2.93
CA PRO A 82 10.63 11.26 -4.31
C PRO A 82 11.39 12.21 -5.27
N ALA A 83 11.76 11.68 -6.44
CA ALA A 83 12.52 12.41 -7.47
C ALA A 83 13.88 12.96 -7.02
N SER A 84 14.46 12.51 -5.89
CA SER A 84 15.79 12.90 -5.41
C SER A 84 16.95 12.22 -6.17
N GLY A 85 16.64 11.34 -7.14
CA GLY A 85 17.64 10.64 -7.96
C GLY A 85 18.34 9.49 -7.24
N LYS A 86 17.72 8.82 -6.29
CA LYS A 86 18.25 7.66 -5.52
C LYS A 86 18.93 6.61 -6.39
N SER A 87 18.42 6.41 -7.62
CA SER A 87 18.91 5.40 -8.56
C SER A 87 20.38 5.59 -8.96
N LEU A 88 20.87 6.81 -9.01
CA LEU A 88 22.27 7.09 -9.35
C LEU A 88 23.23 6.34 -8.42
N ALA A 89 22.95 6.30 -7.12
CA ALA A 89 23.86 5.68 -6.14
C ALA A 89 24.09 4.19 -6.44
N TYR A 90 23.02 3.41 -6.68
CA TYR A 90 23.18 1.99 -6.99
C TYR A 90 23.58 1.73 -8.45
N GLN A 91 23.16 2.58 -9.40
CA GLN A 91 23.57 2.48 -10.80
C GLN A 91 25.07 2.68 -10.95
N LEU A 92 25.65 3.71 -10.29
CA LEU A 92 27.09 3.97 -10.25
C LEU A 92 27.86 2.74 -9.74
N LEU A 93 27.44 2.19 -8.59
CA LEU A 93 28.07 1.01 -7.99
C LEU A 93 28.02 -0.22 -8.89
N VAL A 94 26.85 -0.51 -9.45
CA VAL A 94 26.67 -1.69 -10.31
C VAL A 94 27.50 -1.54 -11.57
N LEU A 95 27.42 -0.41 -12.29
CA LEU A 95 28.21 -0.18 -13.51
C LEU A 95 29.70 -0.28 -13.23
N ASN A 96 30.17 0.32 -12.13
CA ASN A 96 31.58 0.26 -11.72
C ASN A 96 32.02 -1.19 -11.46
N ALA A 97 31.25 -1.98 -10.72
CA ALA A 97 31.57 -3.37 -10.45
C ALA A 97 31.56 -4.24 -11.73
N LEU A 98 30.60 -3.99 -12.63
CA LEU A 98 30.51 -4.69 -13.90
C LEU A 98 31.67 -4.31 -14.86
N ALA A 99 32.17 -3.09 -14.79
CA ALA A 99 33.31 -2.62 -15.59
C ALA A 99 34.66 -3.16 -15.08
N THR A 100 34.80 -3.33 -13.76
CA THR A 100 36.06 -3.76 -13.12
C THR A 100 36.18 -5.28 -12.93
N ASP A 101 35.07 -6.00 -12.80
CA ASP A 101 35.04 -7.47 -12.64
C ASP A 101 34.08 -8.11 -13.65
N SER A 102 34.63 -8.84 -14.63
CA SER A 102 33.85 -9.53 -15.66
C SER A 102 32.90 -10.61 -15.13
N ARG A 103 33.09 -11.09 -13.90
CA ARG A 103 32.24 -12.07 -13.25
C ARG A 103 31.15 -11.43 -12.39
N ALA A 104 31.32 -10.18 -12.00
CA ALA A 104 30.39 -9.49 -11.14
C ALA A 104 28.97 -9.52 -11.71
N ARG A 105 28.00 -9.73 -10.81
CA ARG A 105 26.57 -9.73 -11.13
C ARG A 105 25.79 -8.89 -10.12
N ALA A 106 24.68 -8.33 -10.56
CA ALA A 106 23.75 -7.58 -9.73
C ALA A 106 22.32 -8.08 -9.93
N LEU A 107 21.53 -8.03 -8.87
CA LEU A 107 20.11 -8.32 -8.85
C LEU A 107 19.34 -7.08 -8.41
N TYR A 108 18.41 -6.62 -9.23
CA TYR A 108 17.49 -5.54 -8.93
C TYR A 108 16.10 -6.11 -8.67
N LEU A 109 15.51 -5.75 -7.54
CA LEU A 109 14.18 -6.16 -7.11
C LEU A 109 13.26 -4.95 -6.95
N SER A 110 12.13 -4.98 -7.63
CA SER A 110 11.08 -3.96 -7.53
C SER A 110 9.74 -4.55 -7.10
N PRO A 111 8.85 -3.77 -6.47
CA PRO A 111 7.51 -4.24 -6.11
C PRO A 111 6.58 -4.40 -7.31
N THR A 112 6.86 -3.74 -8.43
CA THR A 112 6.03 -3.77 -9.64
C THR A 112 6.86 -3.99 -10.91
N LYS A 113 6.27 -4.69 -11.91
CA LYS A 113 6.90 -4.89 -13.22
C LYS A 113 7.19 -3.56 -13.92
N ALA A 114 6.26 -2.59 -13.82
CA ALA A 114 6.41 -1.29 -14.48
C ALA A 114 7.67 -0.54 -14.01
N LEU A 115 7.90 -0.47 -12.71
CA LEU A 115 9.11 0.11 -12.14
C LEU A 115 10.36 -0.64 -12.58
N GLY A 116 10.31 -1.99 -12.54
CA GLY A 116 11.43 -2.82 -12.99
C GLY A 116 11.80 -2.57 -14.45
N HIS A 117 10.83 -2.45 -15.35
CA HIS A 117 11.05 -2.19 -16.76
C HIS A 117 11.55 -0.76 -17.04
N ASP A 118 11.11 0.23 -16.26
CA ASP A 118 11.61 1.59 -16.36
C ASP A 118 13.10 1.67 -15.99
N GLN A 119 13.47 1.10 -14.84
CA GLN A 119 14.86 1.03 -14.41
C GLN A 119 15.73 0.17 -15.33
N LEU A 120 15.17 -0.87 -15.94
CA LEU A 120 15.85 -1.67 -16.97
C LEU A 120 16.22 -0.83 -18.19
N ARG A 121 15.29 0.03 -18.67
CA ARG A 121 15.59 0.94 -19.80
C ARG A 121 16.73 1.90 -19.46
N ALA A 122 16.71 2.48 -18.26
CA ALA A 122 17.77 3.34 -17.79
C ALA A 122 19.13 2.60 -17.70
N ALA A 123 19.12 1.36 -17.18
CA ALA A 123 20.30 0.52 -17.07
C ALA A 123 20.89 0.14 -18.45
N HIS A 124 20.03 -0.21 -19.42
CA HIS A 124 20.46 -0.47 -20.80
C HIS A 124 21.16 0.73 -21.42
N ALA A 125 20.56 1.89 -21.30
CA ALA A 125 21.08 3.10 -21.90
C ALA A 125 22.38 3.58 -21.22
N LEU A 126 22.57 3.34 -19.92
CA LEU A 126 23.82 3.59 -19.21
C LEU A 126 24.91 2.58 -19.59
N ALA A 127 24.57 1.28 -19.61
CA ALA A 127 25.54 0.24 -19.98
C ALA A 127 26.02 0.41 -21.43
N ALA A 128 25.14 0.77 -22.36
CA ALA A 128 25.50 1.03 -23.76
C ALA A 128 26.43 2.25 -23.93
N ALA A 129 26.39 3.22 -23.03
CA ALA A 129 27.29 4.37 -23.07
C ALA A 129 28.71 4.06 -22.57
N VAL A 130 28.92 2.94 -21.88
CA VAL A 130 30.21 2.53 -21.34
C VAL A 130 30.82 1.46 -22.24
N PRO A 131 31.90 1.71 -23.02
CA PRO A 131 32.43 0.77 -24.01
C PRO A 131 32.78 -0.62 -23.46
N ARG A 132 33.30 -0.67 -22.22
CA ARG A 132 33.65 -1.93 -21.53
C ARG A 132 32.43 -2.77 -21.12
N LEU A 133 31.24 -2.19 -21.17
CA LEU A 133 29.99 -2.83 -20.77
C LEU A 133 29.12 -3.23 -21.98
N ALA A 134 29.65 -3.15 -23.19
CA ALA A 134 28.91 -3.52 -24.41
C ALA A 134 28.32 -4.95 -24.36
N ASP A 135 28.99 -5.85 -23.66
CA ASP A 135 28.53 -7.24 -23.47
C ASP A 135 27.58 -7.42 -22.28
N VAL A 136 27.39 -6.37 -21.48
CA VAL A 136 26.43 -6.38 -20.38
C VAL A 136 25.05 -6.13 -20.94
N ALA A 137 24.22 -7.15 -20.89
CA ALA A 137 22.81 -7.05 -21.26
C ALA A 137 21.96 -7.10 -19.99
N PRO A 138 21.58 -5.95 -19.42
CA PRO A 138 20.58 -5.91 -18.36
C PRO A 138 19.31 -6.63 -18.83
N THR A 139 18.73 -7.52 -18.03
CA THR A 139 17.67 -8.41 -18.50
C THR A 139 16.54 -8.48 -17.49
N ALA A 140 15.29 -8.32 -17.95
CA ALA A 140 14.12 -8.61 -17.15
C ALA A 140 13.93 -10.12 -16.99
N TYR A 141 13.59 -10.54 -15.77
CA TYR A 141 13.20 -11.91 -15.46
C TYR A 141 11.92 -11.91 -14.66
N ASP A 142 10.82 -12.07 -15.35
CA ASP A 142 9.46 -12.03 -14.79
C ASP A 142 8.55 -13.10 -15.40
N GLY A 143 7.26 -13.08 -15.02
CA GLY A 143 6.27 -14.03 -15.51
C GLY A 143 6.02 -13.95 -17.02
N ASP A 144 6.24 -12.78 -17.62
CA ASP A 144 5.97 -12.52 -19.04
C ASP A 144 7.21 -12.76 -19.92
N SER A 145 8.38 -13.02 -19.32
CA SER A 145 9.63 -13.25 -20.05
C SER A 145 9.56 -14.55 -20.87
N PRO A 146 9.85 -14.52 -22.20
CA PRO A 146 9.94 -15.71 -23.03
C PRO A 146 11.03 -16.68 -22.58
N ASP A 147 10.91 -17.95 -22.91
CA ASP A 147 11.86 -18.99 -22.46
C ASP A 147 13.31 -18.74 -22.92
N GLU A 148 13.51 -18.15 -24.09
CA GLU A 148 14.83 -17.75 -24.57
C GLU A 148 15.45 -16.66 -23.69
N VAL A 149 14.67 -15.65 -23.32
CA VAL A 149 15.09 -14.58 -22.41
C VAL A 149 15.38 -15.16 -21.02
N ARG A 150 14.55 -16.08 -20.54
CA ARG A 150 14.76 -16.78 -19.26
C ARG A 150 16.06 -17.59 -19.26
N ARG A 151 16.38 -18.26 -20.35
CA ARG A 151 17.66 -18.98 -20.51
C ARG A 151 18.83 -18.01 -20.51
N PHE A 152 18.77 -16.96 -21.33
CA PHE A 152 19.80 -15.91 -21.39
C PHE A 152 20.03 -15.26 -20.02
N ALA A 153 18.96 -14.92 -19.28
CA ALA A 153 19.01 -14.34 -17.95
C ALA A 153 19.82 -15.21 -16.97
N ARG A 154 19.60 -16.52 -16.98
CA ARG A 154 20.32 -17.47 -16.10
C ARG A 154 21.80 -17.61 -16.48
N GLU A 155 22.09 -17.72 -17.77
CA GLU A 155 23.42 -18.09 -18.24
C GLU A 155 24.35 -16.89 -18.42
N ARG A 156 23.83 -15.79 -18.94
CA ARG A 156 24.64 -14.67 -19.44
C ARG A 156 24.39 -13.32 -18.79
N SER A 157 23.16 -13.01 -18.36
CA SER A 157 22.86 -11.69 -17.80
C SER A 157 23.71 -11.38 -16.57
N ARG A 158 24.33 -10.21 -16.57
CA ARG A 158 25.15 -9.73 -15.46
C ARG A 158 24.42 -8.73 -14.57
N TRP A 159 23.31 -8.15 -15.04
CA TRP A 159 22.42 -7.28 -14.29
C TRP A 159 20.98 -7.73 -14.49
N LEU A 160 20.46 -8.43 -13.49
CA LEU A 160 19.13 -9.05 -13.54
C LEU A 160 18.10 -8.16 -12.87
N PHE A 161 16.98 -7.90 -13.55
CA PHE A 161 15.83 -7.16 -13.05
C PHE A 161 14.68 -8.13 -12.81
N SER A 162 14.17 -8.17 -11.58
CA SER A 162 13.13 -9.12 -11.19
C SER A 162 12.27 -8.55 -10.05
N HIS A 163 11.45 -9.40 -9.46
CA HIS A 163 10.62 -9.09 -8.29
C HIS A 163 10.65 -10.26 -7.29
N PRO A 164 10.24 -10.03 -6.04
CA PRO A 164 10.37 -11.03 -4.97
C PRO A 164 9.70 -12.37 -5.29
N GLU A 165 8.53 -12.37 -5.95
CA GLU A 165 7.80 -13.60 -6.31
C GLU A 165 8.59 -14.48 -7.28
N MET A 166 9.20 -13.88 -8.32
CA MET A 166 10.04 -14.63 -9.25
C MET A 166 11.35 -15.09 -8.61
N THR A 167 11.90 -14.30 -7.70
CA THR A 167 13.04 -14.72 -6.89
C THR A 167 12.68 -15.95 -6.09
N HIS A 168 11.53 -15.95 -5.41
CA HIS A 168 11.01 -17.09 -4.65
C HIS A 168 10.78 -18.34 -5.53
N LEU A 169 9.96 -18.20 -6.58
CA LEU A 169 9.50 -19.32 -7.40
C LEU A 169 10.55 -19.90 -8.31
N SER A 170 11.54 -19.10 -8.73
CA SER A 170 12.53 -19.51 -9.72
C SER A 170 13.95 -19.55 -9.16
N VAL A 171 14.46 -18.45 -8.61
CA VAL A 171 15.86 -18.36 -8.20
C VAL A 171 16.13 -19.24 -6.98
N LEU A 172 15.35 -19.10 -5.91
CA LEU A 172 15.56 -19.84 -4.67
C LEU A 172 15.17 -21.31 -4.83
N ARG A 173 14.00 -21.58 -5.37
CA ARG A 173 13.51 -22.94 -5.61
C ARG A 173 14.47 -23.78 -6.44
N ASN A 174 15.11 -23.18 -7.44
CA ASN A 174 16.00 -23.88 -8.38
C ASN A 174 17.44 -23.33 -8.31
N HIS A 175 17.91 -22.99 -7.11
CA HIS A 175 19.16 -22.27 -6.88
C HIS A 175 20.39 -22.93 -7.55
N ALA A 176 20.40 -24.24 -7.74
CA ALA A 176 21.47 -24.93 -8.44
C ALA A 176 21.60 -24.48 -9.91
N ARG A 177 20.48 -24.17 -10.59
CA ARG A 177 20.48 -23.61 -11.95
C ARG A 177 20.92 -22.14 -11.98
N TRP A 178 20.85 -21.46 -10.84
CA TRP A 178 21.24 -20.07 -10.64
C TRP A 178 22.61 -19.92 -9.96
N ALA A 179 23.36 -21.01 -9.80
CA ALA A 179 24.62 -21.01 -9.08
C ALA A 179 25.64 -19.97 -9.59
N VAL A 180 25.63 -19.68 -10.90
CA VAL A 180 26.52 -18.66 -11.49
C VAL A 180 26.13 -17.26 -11.04
N LEU A 181 24.83 -16.92 -11.00
CA LEU A 181 24.34 -15.66 -10.44
C LEU A 181 24.71 -15.56 -8.96
N LEU A 182 24.30 -16.56 -8.15
CA LEU A 182 24.44 -16.54 -6.70
C LEU A 182 25.89 -16.45 -6.24
N ARG A 183 26.83 -17.14 -6.92
CA ARG A 183 28.26 -17.11 -6.60
C ARG A 183 28.93 -15.76 -6.90
N ASN A 184 28.45 -15.05 -7.91
CA ASN A 184 29.07 -13.82 -8.39
C ASN A 184 28.25 -12.57 -8.03
N LEU A 185 27.20 -12.73 -7.23
CA LEU A 185 26.33 -11.63 -6.83
C LEU A 185 27.08 -10.67 -5.90
N ARG A 186 27.27 -9.42 -6.37
CA ARG A 186 27.96 -8.35 -5.65
C ARG A 186 26.97 -7.41 -4.99
N PHE A 187 25.84 -7.13 -5.65
CA PHE A 187 24.84 -6.21 -5.17
C PHE A 187 23.43 -6.78 -5.34
N VAL A 188 22.60 -6.58 -4.33
CA VAL A 188 21.14 -6.75 -4.38
C VAL A 188 20.51 -5.39 -4.15
N ILE A 189 19.81 -4.89 -5.13
CA ILE A 189 19.07 -3.63 -5.04
C ILE A 189 17.62 -3.96 -4.72
N VAL A 190 17.08 -3.35 -3.67
CA VAL A 190 15.69 -3.50 -3.24
C VAL A 190 15.05 -2.12 -3.33
N ASP A 191 14.39 -1.87 -4.45
CA ASP A 191 13.82 -0.55 -4.72
C ASP A 191 12.42 -0.41 -4.14
N GLU A 192 12.06 0.83 -3.76
CA GLU A 192 10.79 1.19 -3.11
C GLU A 192 10.45 0.26 -1.93
N CYS A 193 11.45 0.02 -1.05
CA CYS A 193 11.33 -0.99 0.01
C CYS A 193 10.22 -0.67 1.03
N HIS A 194 9.76 0.58 1.14
CA HIS A 194 8.61 0.96 1.94
C HIS A 194 7.28 0.40 1.42
N TYR A 195 7.25 -0.09 0.19
CA TYR A 195 6.09 -0.79 -0.37
C TYR A 195 5.92 -2.19 0.22
N TYR A 196 6.99 -2.79 0.75
CA TYR A 196 6.96 -4.10 1.39
C TYR A 196 6.49 -3.98 2.83
N ARG A 197 5.16 -4.00 3.03
CA ARG A 197 4.49 -3.87 4.33
C ARG A 197 3.53 -5.02 4.58
N GLY A 198 3.12 -5.20 5.85
CA GLY A 198 2.20 -6.26 6.26
C GLY A 198 2.67 -7.65 5.84
N VAL A 199 1.76 -8.48 5.40
CA VAL A 199 2.03 -9.86 4.95
C VAL A 199 2.98 -9.90 3.76
N PHE A 200 2.81 -8.99 2.79
CA PHE A 200 3.73 -8.91 1.64
C PHE A 200 5.16 -8.61 2.09
N GLY A 201 5.34 -7.62 2.95
CA GLY A 201 6.66 -7.27 3.49
C GLY A 201 7.29 -8.38 4.30
N SER A 202 6.50 -9.08 5.12
CA SER A 202 6.95 -10.22 5.93
C SER A 202 7.43 -11.39 5.05
N ASN A 203 6.71 -11.70 3.99
CA ASN A 203 7.14 -12.70 3.01
C ASN A 203 8.42 -12.27 2.26
N VAL A 204 8.51 -10.99 1.84
CA VAL A 204 9.71 -10.46 1.17
C VAL A 204 10.92 -10.53 2.10
N ALA A 205 10.75 -10.23 3.39
CA ALA A 205 11.82 -10.39 4.37
C ALA A 205 12.38 -11.83 4.37
N MET A 206 11.52 -12.83 4.38
CA MET A 206 11.95 -14.23 4.34
C MET A 206 12.59 -14.61 2.99
N VAL A 207 12.08 -14.08 1.88
CA VAL A 207 12.72 -14.27 0.55
C VAL A 207 14.13 -13.69 0.52
N LEU A 208 14.33 -12.48 1.05
CA LEU A 208 15.65 -11.83 1.10
C LEU A 208 16.62 -12.58 2.04
N ARG A 209 16.17 -12.99 3.22
CA ARG A 209 17.00 -13.78 4.17
C ARG A 209 17.42 -15.11 3.56
N ARG A 210 16.51 -15.82 2.87
CA ARG A 210 16.79 -17.05 2.14
C ARG A 210 17.76 -16.83 0.98
N LEU A 211 17.63 -15.70 0.23
CA LEU A 211 18.55 -15.33 -0.84
C LEU A 211 19.98 -15.13 -0.30
N LEU A 212 20.13 -14.34 0.76
CA LEU A 212 21.45 -14.10 1.39
C LEU A 212 22.07 -15.39 1.92
N ARG A 213 21.27 -16.27 2.54
CA ARG A 213 21.67 -17.61 2.98
C ARG A 213 22.22 -18.46 1.83
N LEU A 214 21.53 -18.48 0.70
CA LEU A 214 22.00 -19.22 -0.50
C LEU A 214 23.26 -18.58 -1.09
N CYS A 215 23.38 -17.27 -1.13
CA CYS A 215 24.60 -16.58 -1.55
C CYS A 215 25.79 -17.02 -0.67
N ALA A 216 25.61 -17.03 0.65
CA ALA A 216 26.66 -17.49 1.58
C ALA A 216 27.06 -18.96 1.31
N ARG A 217 26.09 -19.83 0.99
CA ARG A 217 26.37 -21.23 0.57
C ARG A 217 27.27 -21.30 -0.68
N TYR A 218 27.15 -20.33 -1.58
CA TYR A 218 27.98 -20.20 -2.78
C TYR A 218 29.21 -19.30 -2.57
N SER A 219 29.55 -18.98 -1.31
CA SER A 219 30.69 -18.14 -0.91
C SER A 219 30.59 -16.70 -1.43
N ALA A 220 29.38 -16.18 -1.59
CA ALA A 220 29.13 -14.79 -1.94
C ALA A 220 28.42 -14.06 -0.79
N HIS A 221 28.80 -12.79 -0.60
CA HIS A 221 28.26 -11.91 0.43
C HIS A 221 27.86 -10.59 -0.24
N PRO A 222 26.72 -10.53 -0.95
CA PRO A 222 26.33 -9.32 -1.65
C PRO A 222 25.98 -8.19 -0.69
N THR A 223 26.35 -6.98 -1.06
CA THR A 223 25.85 -5.78 -0.39
C THR A 223 24.43 -5.50 -0.81
N VAL A 224 23.54 -5.29 0.15
CA VAL A 224 22.13 -4.94 -0.12
C VAL A 224 21.98 -3.43 -0.07
N ILE A 225 21.38 -2.86 -1.11
CA ILE A 225 21.11 -1.44 -1.26
C ILE A 225 19.61 -1.26 -1.37
N PHE A 226 19.04 -0.58 -0.40
CA PHE A 226 17.63 -0.27 -0.38
C PHE A 226 17.40 1.17 -0.85
N ALA A 227 16.39 1.38 -1.68
CA ALA A 227 15.86 2.70 -1.97
C ALA A 227 14.43 2.80 -1.41
N SER A 228 14.12 3.90 -0.75
CA SER A 228 12.85 4.14 -0.09
C SER A 228 12.42 5.59 -0.28
N ALA A 229 11.12 5.84 -0.30
CA ALA A 229 10.64 7.17 0.03
C ALA A 229 11.01 7.52 1.48
N THR A 230 10.86 8.77 1.86
CA THR A 230 11.05 9.19 3.25
C THR A 230 10.13 8.39 4.16
N THR A 231 10.68 7.65 5.11
CA THR A 231 9.95 6.89 6.14
C THR A 231 10.60 7.12 7.49
N ALA A 232 9.85 6.96 8.58
CA ALA A 232 10.44 6.95 9.91
C ALA A 232 11.33 5.70 10.06
N SER A 233 12.58 5.89 10.44
CA SER A 233 13.55 4.82 10.68
C SER A 233 13.72 3.83 9.52
N PRO A 234 14.09 4.30 8.31
CA PRO A 234 14.26 3.42 7.15
C PRO A 234 15.33 2.34 7.38
N GLY A 235 16.35 2.64 8.18
CA GLY A 235 17.39 1.69 8.57
C GLY A 235 16.84 0.51 9.35
N ALA A 236 15.94 0.75 10.32
CA ALA A 236 15.29 -0.31 11.07
C ALA A 236 14.41 -1.18 10.16
N THR A 237 13.59 -0.57 9.29
CA THR A 237 12.77 -1.31 8.32
C THR A 237 13.61 -2.18 7.39
N ALA A 238 14.70 -1.64 6.85
CA ALA A 238 15.61 -2.39 5.98
C ALA A 238 16.33 -3.51 6.74
N ALA A 239 16.71 -3.28 8.01
CA ALA A 239 17.28 -4.30 8.88
C ALA A 239 16.29 -5.43 9.16
N ASP A 240 15.02 -5.10 9.42
CA ASP A 240 13.95 -6.10 9.61
C ASP A 240 13.76 -6.97 8.36
N LEU A 241 13.92 -6.39 7.15
CA LEU A 241 13.82 -7.15 5.90
C LEU A 241 14.92 -8.19 5.72
N ILE A 242 16.17 -7.89 6.05
CA ILE A 242 17.30 -8.82 5.82
C ILE A 242 17.82 -9.51 7.08
N GLY A 243 17.37 -9.10 8.25
CA GLY A 243 17.84 -9.63 9.53
C GLY A 243 19.30 -9.24 9.86
N GLN A 244 19.81 -8.14 9.28
CA GLN A 244 21.18 -7.64 9.45
C GLN A 244 21.19 -6.11 9.59
N PRO A 245 22.20 -5.50 10.23
CA PRO A 245 22.29 -4.06 10.36
C PRO A 245 22.38 -3.36 9.01
N VAL A 246 21.66 -2.25 8.85
CA VAL A 246 21.62 -1.41 7.64
C VAL A 246 21.90 0.04 8.04
N VAL A 247 22.80 0.71 7.31
CA VAL A 247 23.09 2.13 7.50
C VAL A 247 22.07 2.97 6.75
N GLU A 248 21.52 3.99 7.39
CA GLU A 248 20.55 4.87 6.74
C GLU A 248 21.19 6.17 6.25
N VAL A 249 20.78 6.61 5.06
CA VAL A 249 21.12 7.90 4.45
C VAL A 249 19.81 8.62 4.17
N THR A 250 19.46 9.59 5.02
CA THR A 250 18.16 10.25 5.03
C THR A 250 18.22 11.74 4.68
N GLU A 251 19.40 12.35 4.72
CA GLU A 251 19.55 13.76 4.36
C GLU A 251 19.50 13.98 2.85
N ASP A 252 18.35 14.46 2.35
CA ASP A 252 18.18 14.75 0.94
C ASP A 252 19.01 15.95 0.48
N GLY A 253 19.97 15.71 -0.38
CA GLY A 253 20.81 16.74 -1.00
C GLY A 253 20.34 17.21 -2.37
N SER A 254 19.20 16.73 -2.87
CA SER A 254 18.67 17.15 -4.17
C SER A 254 18.00 18.52 -4.12
N PRO A 255 18.01 19.30 -5.22
CA PRO A 255 17.26 20.55 -5.28
C PRO A 255 15.76 20.29 -5.39
N ARG A 256 14.96 21.12 -4.73
CA ARG A 256 13.49 21.11 -4.85
C ARG A 256 12.97 22.52 -5.13
N GLY A 257 11.96 22.63 -5.98
CA GLY A 257 11.19 23.85 -6.14
C GLY A 257 10.26 24.13 -4.95
N ALA A 258 9.81 25.39 -4.83
CA ALA A 258 8.76 25.73 -3.87
C ALA A 258 7.48 24.95 -4.18
N ARG A 259 6.69 24.60 -3.14
CA ARG A 259 5.39 23.95 -3.30
C ARG A 259 4.34 24.60 -2.42
N THR A 260 3.18 24.86 -2.99
CA THR A 260 1.97 25.22 -2.26
C THR A 260 1.14 23.97 -2.08
N VAL A 261 0.87 23.57 -0.83
CA VAL A 261 0.03 22.41 -0.50
C VAL A 261 -1.29 22.92 0.08
N ALA A 262 -2.39 22.59 -0.58
CA ALA A 262 -3.73 22.97 -0.17
C ALA A 262 -4.50 21.74 0.32
N LEU A 263 -5.11 21.84 1.51
CA LEU A 263 -6.02 20.85 2.07
C LEU A 263 -7.44 21.32 1.83
N TRP A 264 -8.23 20.49 1.16
CA TRP A 264 -9.50 20.85 0.56
C TRP A 264 -10.60 19.91 1.02
N GLU A 265 -11.69 20.48 1.57
CA GLU A 265 -12.87 19.72 1.97
C GLU A 265 -14.07 20.15 1.12
N PRO A 266 -14.63 19.25 0.28
CA PRO A 266 -15.78 19.56 -0.53
C PRO A 266 -17.00 20.00 0.29
N ALA A 267 -17.79 20.91 -0.26
CA ALA A 267 -19.00 21.40 0.40
C ALA A 267 -20.07 20.31 0.54
N LEU A 268 -20.90 20.46 1.58
CA LEU A 268 -22.12 19.66 1.74
C LEU A 268 -23.12 20.00 0.63
N ARG A 269 -23.81 19.00 0.14
CA ARG A 269 -24.91 19.13 -0.82
C ARG A 269 -26.22 19.33 -0.08
N SER A 270 -26.95 20.38 -0.43
CA SER A 270 -28.27 20.67 0.13
C SER A 270 -29.41 19.91 -0.54
N ASP A 271 -29.17 19.34 -1.72
CA ASP A 271 -30.12 18.65 -2.58
C ASP A 271 -30.11 17.13 -2.42
N VAL A 272 -29.20 16.58 -1.62
CA VAL A 272 -29.04 15.13 -1.41
C VAL A 272 -28.93 14.82 0.08
N ILE A 273 -29.71 13.83 0.51
CA ILE A 273 -29.67 13.27 1.87
C ILE A 273 -29.21 11.81 1.75
N GLY A 274 -28.20 11.45 2.52
CA GLY A 274 -27.65 10.08 2.59
C GLY A 274 -28.47 9.14 3.47
N GLU A 275 -27.89 7.95 3.72
CA GLU A 275 -28.51 6.93 4.59
C GLU A 275 -28.76 7.53 6.00
N HIS A 276 -29.90 7.19 6.59
CA HIS A 276 -30.35 7.66 7.92
C HIS A 276 -30.39 9.21 8.07
N GLY A 277 -30.62 9.93 6.96
CA GLY A 277 -30.68 11.41 7.02
C GLY A 277 -29.32 12.09 7.10
N ALA A 278 -28.24 11.36 6.83
CA ALA A 278 -26.88 11.91 6.90
C ALA A 278 -26.64 13.00 5.83
N PRO A 279 -25.94 14.09 6.17
CA PRO A 279 -25.50 15.06 5.17
C PRO A 279 -24.46 14.41 4.22
N VAL A 280 -24.54 14.74 2.94
CA VAL A 280 -23.65 14.21 1.90
C VAL A 280 -22.80 15.34 1.31
N ARG A 281 -21.49 15.10 1.18
CA ARG A 281 -20.58 16.03 0.50
C ARG A 281 -20.52 15.77 -1.01
N ARG A 282 -20.11 16.77 -1.77
CA ARG A 282 -19.73 16.58 -3.17
C ARG A 282 -18.58 15.57 -3.21
N SER A 283 -18.64 14.59 -4.14
CA SER A 283 -17.61 13.57 -4.21
C SER A 283 -16.23 14.15 -4.53
N ALA A 284 -15.19 13.66 -3.90
CA ALA A 284 -13.82 14.12 -4.14
C ALA A 284 -13.40 14.00 -5.61
N GLY A 285 -13.90 12.98 -6.33
CA GLY A 285 -13.65 12.83 -7.77
C GLY A 285 -14.29 13.90 -8.63
N ALA A 286 -15.55 14.30 -8.34
CA ALA A 286 -16.23 15.38 -9.04
C ALA A 286 -15.57 16.75 -8.77
N GLU A 287 -15.16 16.97 -7.50
CA GLU A 287 -14.43 18.19 -7.13
C GLU A 287 -13.04 18.23 -7.78
N ALA A 288 -12.33 17.10 -7.83
CA ALA A 288 -11.04 16.98 -8.50
C ALA A 288 -11.14 17.24 -10.02
N ALA A 289 -12.22 16.77 -10.67
CA ALA A 289 -12.49 17.06 -12.08
C ALA A 289 -12.68 18.57 -12.33
N ARG A 290 -13.40 19.26 -11.44
CA ARG A 290 -13.58 20.70 -11.47
C ARG A 290 -12.23 21.43 -11.32
N VAL A 291 -11.50 21.14 -10.24
CA VAL A 291 -10.20 21.76 -9.97
C VAL A 291 -9.23 21.51 -11.11
N MET A 292 -9.18 20.29 -11.65
CA MET A 292 -8.35 19.94 -12.81
C MET A 292 -8.67 20.81 -14.03
N ALA A 293 -9.95 20.98 -14.36
CA ALA A 293 -10.37 21.80 -15.49
C ALA A 293 -9.99 23.27 -15.29
N ASP A 294 -10.23 23.84 -14.10
CA ASP A 294 -9.89 25.22 -13.77
C ASP A 294 -8.37 25.47 -13.87
N LEU A 295 -7.53 24.52 -13.41
CA LEU A 295 -6.08 24.60 -13.54
C LEU A 295 -5.58 24.50 -14.99
N ILE A 296 -6.24 23.68 -15.81
CA ILE A 296 -5.91 23.55 -17.25
C ILE A 296 -6.20 24.85 -18.00
N VAL A 297 -7.28 25.56 -17.67
CA VAL A 297 -7.58 26.88 -18.23
C VAL A 297 -6.48 27.89 -17.94
N GLU A 298 -5.87 27.82 -16.75
CA GLU A 298 -4.70 28.64 -16.39
C GLU A 298 -3.38 28.15 -17.06
N GLY A 299 -3.47 27.15 -17.94
CA GLY A 299 -2.33 26.60 -18.69
C GLY A 299 -1.51 25.57 -17.96
N ALA A 300 -1.92 25.14 -16.77
CA ALA A 300 -1.18 24.17 -15.97
C ALA A 300 -1.29 22.74 -16.51
N GLN A 301 -0.18 22.01 -16.53
CA GLN A 301 -0.20 20.56 -16.66
C GLN A 301 -0.54 19.91 -15.32
N THR A 302 -1.66 19.19 -15.26
CA THR A 302 -2.24 18.68 -14.02
C THR A 302 -2.37 17.17 -14.04
N LEU A 303 -1.86 16.51 -12.99
CA LEU A 303 -2.05 15.08 -12.73
C LEU A 303 -3.05 14.92 -11.58
N THR A 304 -4.11 14.12 -11.80
CA THR A 304 -5.15 13.89 -10.80
C THR A 304 -5.16 12.43 -10.38
N PHE A 305 -4.86 12.17 -9.11
CA PHE A 305 -4.90 10.83 -8.52
C PHE A 305 -6.27 10.52 -7.94
N VAL A 306 -6.78 9.33 -8.24
CA VAL A 306 -8.05 8.79 -7.72
C VAL A 306 -7.89 7.33 -7.30
N ARG A 307 -8.80 6.79 -6.49
CA ARG A 307 -8.63 5.45 -5.89
C ARG A 307 -9.07 4.26 -6.75
N SER A 308 -9.81 4.46 -7.82
CA SER A 308 -10.27 3.36 -8.67
C SER A 308 -10.14 3.66 -10.16
N ARG A 309 -10.04 2.61 -10.97
CA ARG A 309 -9.97 2.71 -12.43
C ARG A 309 -11.18 3.44 -13.02
N ARG A 310 -12.38 3.10 -12.51
CA ARG A 310 -13.64 3.77 -12.89
C ARG A 310 -13.62 5.26 -12.52
N ALA A 311 -13.12 5.58 -11.32
CA ALA A 311 -13.01 6.99 -10.90
C ALA A 311 -12.06 7.79 -11.80
N ALA A 312 -10.96 7.19 -12.32
CA ALA A 312 -10.05 7.87 -13.24
C ALA A 312 -10.76 8.26 -14.55
N GLU A 313 -11.55 7.36 -15.12
CA GLU A 313 -12.34 7.64 -16.32
C GLU A 313 -13.42 8.71 -16.06
N LEU A 314 -14.17 8.56 -14.97
CA LEU A 314 -15.22 9.53 -14.62
C LEU A 314 -14.64 10.92 -14.31
N THR A 315 -13.48 11.02 -13.67
CA THR A 315 -12.81 12.29 -13.40
C THR A 315 -12.33 12.95 -14.70
N ALA A 316 -11.75 12.18 -15.62
CA ALA A 316 -11.37 12.71 -16.95
C ALA A 316 -12.58 13.17 -17.75
N LEU A 317 -13.65 12.39 -17.79
CA LEU A 317 -14.91 12.76 -18.46
C LEU A 317 -15.54 14.00 -17.84
N GLY A 318 -15.58 14.10 -16.51
CA GLY A 318 -16.10 15.26 -15.79
C GLY A 318 -15.29 16.54 -16.07
N ALA A 319 -13.96 16.43 -16.12
CA ALA A 319 -13.10 17.55 -16.49
C ALA A 319 -13.30 17.98 -17.95
N ARG A 320 -13.41 17.03 -18.87
CA ARG A 320 -13.73 17.31 -20.30
C ARG A 320 -15.07 18.02 -20.44
N ALA A 321 -16.12 17.50 -19.79
CA ALA A 321 -17.45 18.11 -19.85
C ALA A 321 -17.41 19.56 -19.36
N ARG A 322 -16.72 19.84 -18.26
CA ARG A 322 -16.56 21.23 -17.77
C ARG A 322 -15.75 22.10 -18.74
N LEU A 323 -14.69 21.56 -19.34
CA LEU A 323 -13.89 22.31 -20.34
C LEU A 323 -14.72 22.64 -21.59
N VAL A 324 -15.61 21.76 -22.03
CA VAL A 324 -16.54 22.05 -23.15
C VAL A 324 -17.34 23.33 -22.89
N ASP A 325 -17.71 23.59 -21.63
CA ASP A 325 -18.50 24.76 -21.24
C ASP A 325 -17.64 26.04 -21.12
N ILE A 326 -16.36 25.92 -20.65
CA ILE A 326 -15.55 27.09 -20.29
C ILE A 326 -14.38 27.38 -21.23
N ALA A 327 -13.82 26.36 -21.90
CA ALA A 327 -12.68 26.41 -22.83
C ALA A 327 -12.72 25.20 -23.77
N PRO A 328 -13.64 25.15 -24.75
CA PRO A 328 -13.91 23.99 -25.59
C PRO A 328 -12.67 23.43 -26.30
N GLU A 329 -11.74 24.31 -26.70
CA GLU A 329 -10.48 23.94 -27.37
C GLU A 329 -9.53 23.14 -26.51
N LEU A 330 -9.72 23.12 -25.18
CA LEU A 330 -8.90 22.36 -24.22
C LEU A 330 -9.53 21.02 -23.85
N SER A 331 -10.76 20.73 -24.24
CA SER A 331 -11.49 19.53 -23.83
C SER A 331 -10.75 18.22 -24.19
N ASP A 332 -10.12 18.20 -25.38
CA ASP A 332 -9.38 17.00 -25.85
C ASP A 332 -7.98 16.87 -25.27
N THR A 333 -7.52 17.84 -24.48
CA THR A 333 -6.22 17.77 -23.80
C THR A 333 -6.25 16.98 -22.50
N VAL A 334 -7.38 16.36 -22.14
CA VAL A 334 -7.57 15.57 -20.94
C VAL A 334 -7.75 14.09 -21.28
N ALA A 335 -7.02 13.21 -20.59
CA ALA A 335 -7.14 11.77 -20.72
C ALA A 335 -7.22 11.08 -19.35
N SER A 336 -7.60 9.80 -19.36
CA SER A 336 -7.45 8.89 -18.22
C SER A 336 -6.26 7.96 -18.47
N TYR A 337 -5.65 7.48 -17.36
CA TYR A 337 -4.57 6.48 -17.38
C TYR A 337 -4.82 5.40 -16.34
N ARG A 338 -4.71 4.14 -16.74
CA ARG A 338 -4.86 3.01 -15.82
C ARG A 338 -3.98 1.82 -16.22
N ALA A 339 -3.65 0.98 -15.27
CA ALA A 339 -2.80 -0.20 -15.45
C ALA A 339 -3.36 -1.24 -16.44
N GLY A 340 -4.68 -1.22 -16.73
CA GLY A 340 -5.32 -2.14 -17.67
C GLY A 340 -5.23 -1.74 -19.15
N TYR A 341 -4.64 -0.60 -19.49
CA TYR A 341 -4.41 -0.21 -20.89
C TYR A 341 -3.28 -1.02 -21.52
N LEU A 342 -3.31 -1.18 -22.84
CA LEU A 342 -2.21 -1.79 -23.60
C LEU A 342 -0.90 -1.02 -23.38
N ALA A 343 0.22 -1.69 -23.51
CA ALA A 343 1.53 -1.07 -23.31
C ALA A 343 1.77 0.09 -24.29
N GLU A 344 1.27 -0.05 -25.52
CA GLU A 344 1.35 0.96 -26.59
C GLU A 344 0.54 2.20 -26.22
N ASP A 345 -0.70 2.03 -25.77
CA ASP A 345 -1.56 3.15 -25.33
C ASP A 345 -0.95 3.92 -24.18
N ARG A 346 -0.39 3.20 -23.20
CA ARG A 346 0.29 3.81 -22.06
C ARG A 346 1.51 4.63 -22.50
N SER A 347 2.29 4.11 -23.45
CA SER A 347 3.45 4.82 -24.00
C SER A 347 3.03 6.08 -24.75
N ALA A 348 1.97 5.99 -25.55
CA ALA A 348 1.42 7.14 -26.29
C ALA A 348 0.92 8.24 -25.33
N LEU A 349 0.22 7.89 -24.25
CA LEU A 349 -0.24 8.85 -23.23
C LEU A 349 0.94 9.54 -22.51
N HIS A 350 2.01 8.77 -22.20
CA HIS A 350 3.22 9.34 -21.61
C HIS A 350 3.89 10.35 -22.55
N GLN A 351 4.03 9.99 -23.81
CA GLN A 351 4.62 10.86 -24.81
C GLN A 351 3.79 12.13 -25.00
N ALA A 352 2.47 12.00 -25.14
CA ALA A 352 1.56 13.13 -25.30
C ALA A 352 1.59 14.09 -24.10
N LEU A 353 1.75 13.57 -22.88
CA LEU A 353 1.92 14.38 -21.68
C LEU A 353 3.29 15.08 -21.66
N ALA A 354 4.37 14.37 -22.00
CA ALA A 354 5.72 14.92 -22.05
C ALA A 354 5.89 16.02 -23.13
N GLU A 355 5.21 15.87 -24.26
CA GLU A 355 5.20 16.83 -25.36
C GLU A 355 4.21 18.01 -25.15
N GLY A 356 3.44 17.98 -24.06
CA GLY A 356 2.47 19.02 -23.73
C GLY A 356 1.17 18.98 -24.55
N GLN A 357 0.94 17.91 -25.32
CA GLN A 357 -0.30 17.68 -26.05
C GLN A 357 -1.45 17.37 -25.07
N LEU A 358 -1.14 16.66 -23.97
CA LEU A 358 -2.04 16.51 -22.84
C LEU A 358 -1.72 17.54 -21.76
N ARG A 359 -2.76 18.21 -21.27
CA ARG A 359 -2.72 19.15 -20.14
C ARG A 359 -3.21 18.51 -18.86
N GLY A 360 -4.07 17.50 -18.96
CA GLY A 360 -4.67 16.83 -17.84
C GLY A 360 -4.63 15.31 -17.96
N LEU A 361 -4.24 14.63 -16.86
CA LEU A 361 -4.27 13.17 -16.81
C LEU A 361 -4.86 12.70 -15.48
N ALA A 362 -6.00 11.99 -15.53
CA ALA A 362 -6.59 11.37 -14.36
C ALA A 362 -6.11 9.92 -14.25
N THR A 363 -5.59 9.52 -13.08
CA THR A 363 -4.96 8.22 -12.89
C THR A 363 -5.24 7.61 -11.52
N THR A 364 -4.93 6.33 -11.38
CA THR A 364 -4.82 5.66 -10.08
C THR A 364 -3.36 5.71 -9.59
N ASN A 365 -3.04 4.98 -8.53
CA ASN A 365 -1.65 4.76 -8.08
C ASN A 365 -0.72 4.16 -9.16
N ALA A 366 -1.22 3.84 -10.35
CA ALA A 366 -0.43 3.34 -11.48
C ALA A 366 0.68 4.32 -11.95
N LEU A 367 0.52 5.62 -11.71
CA LEU A 367 1.53 6.65 -11.98
C LEU A 367 2.26 7.15 -10.72
N GLU A 368 2.03 6.51 -9.58
CA GLU A 368 2.74 6.79 -8.34
C GLU A 368 4.19 6.30 -8.42
N LEU A 369 4.41 5.10 -8.99
CA LEU A 369 5.70 4.42 -9.09
C LEU A 369 6.09 4.11 -10.54
N GLY A 370 7.39 4.16 -10.83
CA GLY A 370 7.96 3.56 -12.03
C GLY A 370 7.67 4.25 -13.35
N VAL A 371 7.36 5.53 -13.34
CA VAL A 371 7.19 6.30 -14.58
C VAL A 371 7.87 7.65 -14.43
N ASP A 372 8.67 8.02 -15.41
CA ASP A 372 9.37 9.32 -15.45
C ASP A 372 8.42 10.44 -15.90
N ILE A 373 7.34 10.63 -15.11
CA ILE A 373 6.47 11.80 -15.21
C ILE A 373 6.77 12.66 -14.00
N ALA A 374 7.66 13.60 -14.16
CA ALA A 374 8.01 14.58 -13.14
C ALA A 374 7.93 15.99 -13.72
N GLY A 375 7.82 16.97 -12.83
CA GLY A 375 7.85 18.37 -13.25
C GLY A 375 6.52 18.93 -13.75
N LEU A 376 5.41 18.35 -13.32
CA LEU A 376 4.07 18.89 -13.60
C LEU A 376 3.82 20.15 -12.76
N ASP A 377 2.93 21.01 -13.23
CA ASP A 377 2.60 22.27 -12.57
C ASP A 377 1.70 22.05 -11.36
N ALA A 378 0.79 21.07 -11.44
CA ALA A 378 -0.11 20.75 -10.35
C ALA A 378 -0.38 19.23 -10.21
N VAL A 379 -0.60 18.82 -8.96
CA VAL A 379 -1.09 17.49 -8.59
C VAL A 379 -2.34 17.63 -7.73
N VAL A 380 -3.41 16.93 -8.11
CA VAL A 380 -4.66 16.87 -7.36
C VAL A 380 -4.85 15.43 -6.85
N LEU A 381 -5.12 15.26 -5.57
CA LEU A 381 -5.39 13.97 -4.96
C LEU A 381 -6.86 13.93 -4.53
N ALA A 382 -7.66 13.09 -5.16
CA ALA A 382 -9.05 12.85 -4.76
C ALA A 382 -9.13 11.79 -3.67
N GLY A 383 -8.86 12.21 -2.47
CA GLY A 383 -8.71 11.40 -1.26
C GLY A 383 -7.26 11.13 -0.87
N PHE A 384 -7.07 10.93 0.42
CA PHE A 384 -5.77 10.52 0.97
C PHE A 384 -5.38 9.13 0.44
N PRO A 385 -4.17 8.92 -0.07
CA PRO A 385 -3.78 7.67 -0.76
C PRO A 385 -3.54 6.47 0.18
N GLY A 386 -3.80 6.61 1.47
CA GLY A 386 -3.68 5.54 2.47
C GLY A 386 -2.41 5.65 3.33
N THR A 387 -1.33 6.23 2.82
CA THR A 387 -0.10 6.49 3.58
C THR A 387 0.46 7.88 3.29
N VAL A 388 1.18 8.45 4.25
CA VAL A 388 1.90 9.73 4.06
C VAL A 388 3.01 9.55 3.02
N ALA A 389 3.64 8.37 2.96
CA ALA A 389 4.61 8.04 1.92
C ALA A 389 4.01 8.19 0.51
N SER A 390 2.86 7.56 0.25
CA SER A 390 2.15 7.67 -1.04
C SER A 390 1.71 9.10 -1.33
N PHE A 391 1.25 9.84 -0.30
CA PHE A 391 0.92 11.26 -0.47
C PHE A 391 2.12 12.04 -1.00
N TRP A 392 3.28 11.92 -0.38
CA TRP A 392 4.47 12.63 -0.84
C TRP A 392 5.02 12.12 -2.17
N GLN A 393 4.85 10.81 -2.49
CA GLN A 393 5.21 10.26 -3.80
C GLN A 393 4.34 10.85 -4.92
N GLN A 394 3.04 10.92 -4.71
CA GLN A 394 2.10 11.53 -5.65
C GLN A 394 2.36 13.04 -5.75
N ALA A 395 2.46 13.75 -4.64
CA ALA A 395 2.83 15.16 -4.59
C ALA A 395 4.18 15.45 -5.25
N GLY A 396 5.12 14.52 -5.17
CA GLY A 396 6.45 14.59 -5.78
C GLY A 396 6.45 14.61 -7.31
N ARG A 397 5.33 14.27 -7.96
CA ARG A 397 5.17 14.40 -9.41
C ARG A 397 5.05 15.87 -9.85
N SER A 398 4.70 16.78 -8.93
CA SER A 398 4.68 18.22 -9.16
C SER A 398 6.05 18.87 -8.91
N GLY A 399 6.32 19.96 -9.61
CA GLY A 399 7.51 20.81 -9.42
C GLY A 399 8.52 20.66 -10.53
N ARG A 400 8.46 21.59 -11.53
CA ARG A 400 9.52 21.78 -12.52
C ARG A 400 10.72 22.46 -11.87
N ARG A 401 11.91 22.22 -12.40
CA ARG A 401 13.14 22.88 -11.92
C ARG A 401 12.96 24.41 -11.92
N GLY A 402 12.91 25.00 -10.72
CA GLY A 402 12.91 26.46 -10.53
C GLY A 402 11.54 27.14 -10.55
N GLN A 403 10.42 26.43 -10.81
CA GLN A 403 9.07 26.99 -10.72
C GLN A 403 8.33 26.40 -9.52
N GLY A 404 7.45 27.21 -8.89
CA GLY A 404 6.57 26.72 -7.82
C GLY A 404 5.50 25.77 -8.37
N ALA A 405 5.02 24.83 -7.56
CA ALA A 405 3.99 23.87 -7.94
C ALA A 405 2.84 23.85 -6.93
N LEU A 406 1.66 23.40 -7.38
CA LEU A 406 0.49 23.22 -6.54
C LEU A 406 0.24 21.73 -6.26
N VAL A 407 -0.06 21.41 -5.00
CA VAL A 407 -0.59 20.11 -4.56
C VAL A 407 -1.92 20.35 -3.85
N VAL A 408 -2.99 19.69 -4.29
CA VAL A 408 -4.32 19.80 -3.67
C VAL A 408 -4.75 18.43 -3.17
N LEU A 409 -4.91 18.26 -1.86
CA LEU A 409 -5.57 17.10 -1.28
C LEU A 409 -7.05 17.41 -1.06
N ILE A 410 -7.92 16.75 -1.79
CA ILE A 410 -9.37 16.86 -1.65
C ILE A 410 -9.88 15.72 -0.80
N ALA A 411 -10.40 16.03 0.39
CA ALA A 411 -10.93 15.04 1.30
C ALA A 411 -12.12 14.29 0.69
N ARG A 412 -12.16 12.98 0.87
CA ARG A 412 -13.37 12.19 0.67
C ARG A 412 -14.27 12.30 1.89
N ASP A 413 -15.49 11.88 1.74
CA ASP A 413 -16.42 11.68 2.84
C ASP A 413 -16.03 10.40 3.62
N ASP A 414 -15.00 10.54 4.48
CA ASP A 414 -14.28 9.46 5.16
C ASP A 414 -13.62 10.03 6.43
N PRO A 415 -13.62 9.33 7.59
CA PRO A 415 -13.11 9.86 8.83
C PRO A 415 -11.65 10.29 8.79
N LEU A 416 -10.77 9.50 8.14
CA LEU A 416 -9.35 9.81 8.05
C LEU A 416 -9.08 11.03 7.18
N ASP A 417 -9.69 11.09 6.01
CA ASP A 417 -9.51 12.22 5.09
C ASP A 417 -9.98 13.53 5.76
N THR A 418 -11.14 13.50 6.41
CA THR A 418 -11.68 14.65 7.14
C THR A 418 -10.76 15.04 8.30
N TYR A 419 -10.29 14.08 9.10
CA TYR A 419 -9.34 14.35 10.17
C TYR A 419 -8.07 15.05 9.66
N LEU A 420 -7.47 14.55 8.58
CA LEU A 420 -6.21 15.09 8.03
C LEU A 420 -6.34 16.53 7.51
N VAL A 421 -7.47 16.89 6.89
CA VAL A 421 -7.65 18.27 6.40
C VAL A 421 -7.93 19.27 7.53
N HIS A 422 -8.45 18.81 8.66
CA HIS A 422 -8.67 19.62 9.87
C HIS A 422 -7.46 19.62 10.82
N HIS A 423 -6.55 18.63 10.70
CA HIS A 423 -5.33 18.50 11.50
C HIS A 423 -4.08 18.45 10.59
N PRO A 424 -3.72 19.56 9.92
CA PRO A 424 -2.65 19.61 8.91
C PRO A 424 -1.32 19.04 9.40
N ALA A 425 -0.98 19.28 10.67
CA ALA A 425 0.24 18.79 11.30
C ALA A 425 0.34 17.25 11.29
N ALA A 426 -0.79 16.53 11.27
CA ALA A 426 -0.81 15.08 11.19
C ALA A 426 -0.36 14.54 9.83
N LEU A 427 -0.41 15.36 8.78
CA LEU A 427 0.02 15.03 7.41
C LEU A 427 1.34 15.70 7.04
N LEU A 428 1.51 16.98 7.40
CA LEU A 428 2.59 17.82 6.87
C LEU A 428 3.83 17.86 7.78
N ASP A 429 3.63 17.76 9.11
CA ASP A 429 4.68 17.95 10.11
C ASP A 429 5.13 16.64 10.77
N LYS A 430 4.33 15.57 10.66
CA LYS A 430 4.72 14.26 11.18
C LYS A 430 5.70 13.56 10.23
N PRO A 431 6.71 12.86 10.80
CA PRO A 431 7.50 11.94 10.00
C PRO A 431 6.58 10.87 9.39
N VAL A 432 6.92 10.44 8.18
CA VAL A 432 6.20 9.36 7.49
C VAL A 432 6.16 8.11 8.37
N GLU A 433 5.09 7.36 8.31
CA GLU A 433 4.85 6.19 9.16
C GLU A 433 5.96 5.14 9.03
N ARG A 434 6.24 4.45 10.13
CA ARG A 434 7.09 3.26 10.08
C ARG A 434 6.37 2.16 9.32
N VAL A 435 7.06 1.53 8.40
CA VAL A 435 6.58 0.32 7.73
C VAL A 435 6.44 -0.81 8.74
N VAL A 436 5.29 -1.45 8.78
CA VAL A 436 4.99 -2.57 9.68
C VAL A 436 5.17 -3.88 8.92
N ILE A 437 6.02 -4.77 9.44
CA ILE A 437 6.20 -6.16 8.99
C ILE A 437 6.32 -7.07 10.21
N ASP A 438 5.87 -8.30 10.07
CA ASP A 438 6.01 -9.35 11.08
C ASP A 438 6.52 -10.65 10.42
N PRO A 439 7.85 -10.76 10.22
CA PRO A 439 8.46 -11.95 9.61
C PRO A 439 8.41 -13.20 10.51
N VAL A 440 8.08 -13.04 11.81
CA VAL A 440 7.98 -14.14 12.76
C VAL A 440 6.57 -14.67 12.95
N ASN A 441 5.57 -14.09 12.28
CA ASN A 441 4.21 -14.63 12.27
C ASN A 441 4.22 -16.12 11.90
N PRO A 442 3.76 -17.04 12.76
CA PRO A 442 3.86 -18.48 12.54
C PRO A 442 3.20 -18.96 11.25
N HIS A 443 2.09 -18.34 10.84
CA HIS A 443 1.35 -18.67 9.60
C HIS A 443 2.15 -18.36 8.33
N LEU A 444 3.05 -17.38 8.39
CA LEU A 444 3.95 -17.02 7.28
C LEU A 444 5.29 -17.74 7.40
N LEU A 445 5.83 -17.78 8.62
CA LEU A 445 7.15 -18.33 8.89
C LEU A 445 7.22 -19.84 8.63
N GLY A 446 6.18 -20.61 8.99
CA GLY A 446 6.14 -22.06 8.78
C GLY A 446 6.36 -22.47 7.32
N PRO A 447 5.52 -22.01 6.36
CA PRO A 447 5.74 -22.26 4.94
C PRO A 447 7.10 -21.78 4.42
N GLN A 448 7.60 -20.64 4.90
CA GLN A 448 8.92 -20.11 4.53
C GLN A 448 10.08 -20.98 5.06
N LEU A 449 9.97 -21.55 6.27
CA LEU A 449 10.93 -22.51 6.81
C LEU A 449 10.96 -23.80 5.98
N LEU A 450 9.80 -24.31 5.55
CA LEU A 450 9.72 -25.47 4.67
C LEU A 450 10.43 -25.20 3.34
N CYS A 451 10.25 -24.01 2.77
CA CYS A 451 10.96 -23.58 1.56
C CYS A 451 12.47 -23.54 1.82
N ALA A 452 12.89 -22.90 2.89
CA ALA A 452 14.31 -22.79 3.26
C ALA A 452 14.97 -24.16 3.48
N ALA A 453 14.28 -25.09 4.18
CA ALA A 453 14.77 -26.46 4.40
C ALA A 453 14.86 -27.28 3.10
N THR A 454 13.95 -27.01 2.14
CA THR A 454 13.96 -27.64 0.81
C THR A 454 15.13 -27.15 -0.04
N GLU A 455 15.47 -25.88 0.07
CA GLU A 455 16.61 -25.27 -0.66
C GLU A 455 17.96 -25.77 -0.08
N LEU A 456 18.06 -25.77 1.22
CA LEU A 456 19.23 -26.20 1.96
C LEU A 456 18.80 -26.58 3.39
N PRO A 457 19.25 -27.73 3.96
CA PRO A 457 18.91 -28.06 5.34
C PRO A 457 19.24 -26.94 6.30
N LEU A 458 18.28 -26.56 7.15
CA LEU A 458 18.44 -25.53 8.18
C LEU A 458 19.21 -26.10 9.37
N ASP A 459 20.05 -25.31 10.01
CA ASP A 459 20.66 -25.66 11.29
C ASP A 459 19.98 -24.96 12.48
N ASP A 460 20.26 -25.44 13.69
CA ASP A 460 19.68 -24.90 14.92
C ASP A 460 20.04 -23.40 15.13
N ALA A 461 21.19 -22.93 14.64
CA ALA A 461 21.59 -21.53 14.78
C ALA A 461 20.79 -20.62 13.84
N GLU A 462 20.55 -21.07 12.61
CA GLU A 462 19.71 -20.37 11.64
C GLU A 462 18.27 -20.25 12.14
N VAL A 463 17.69 -21.35 12.65
CA VAL A 463 16.32 -21.38 13.20
C VAL A 463 16.19 -20.41 14.38
N ARG A 464 17.18 -20.39 15.29
CA ARG A 464 17.21 -19.42 16.41
C ARG A 464 17.34 -17.97 15.92
N SER A 465 18.20 -17.73 14.95
CA SER A 465 18.41 -16.35 14.43
C SER A 465 17.19 -15.76 13.75
N TRP A 466 16.28 -16.62 13.25
CA TRP A 466 15.02 -16.21 12.65
C TRP A 466 13.85 -16.16 13.65
N GLY A 467 14.09 -16.45 14.94
CA GLY A 467 13.02 -16.53 15.94
C GLY A 467 12.04 -17.68 15.70
N ALA A 468 12.48 -18.74 15.03
CA ALA A 468 11.63 -19.76 14.42
C ALA A 468 11.60 -21.11 15.18
N VAL A 469 12.08 -21.15 16.43
CA VAL A 469 12.26 -22.42 17.16
C VAL A 469 10.94 -23.15 17.36
N GLU A 470 9.94 -22.47 17.90
CA GLU A 470 8.61 -23.04 18.17
C GLU A 470 7.92 -23.51 16.88
N VAL A 471 8.01 -22.69 15.82
CA VAL A 471 7.42 -23.03 14.52
C VAL A 471 8.13 -24.23 13.90
N ALA A 472 9.46 -24.33 14.02
CA ALA A 472 10.22 -25.46 13.50
C ALA A 472 9.90 -26.77 14.26
N GLU A 473 9.71 -26.69 15.58
CA GLU A 473 9.29 -27.83 16.40
C GLU A 473 7.86 -28.28 16.04
N SER A 474 6.90 -27.36 15.89
CA SER A 474 5.56 -27.68 15.41
C SER A 474 5.60 -28.39 14.05
N LEU A 475 6.42 -27.90 13.10
CA LEU A 475 6.56 -28.55 11.79
C LEU A 475 7.20 -29.94 11.87
N VAL A 476 8.02 -30.22 12.90
CA VAL A 476 8.56 -31.57 13.16
C VAL A 476 7.45 -32.46 13.70
N ASP A 477 6.64 -31.98 14.65
CA ASP A 477 5.54 -32.72 15.23
C ASP A 477 4.45 -33.04 14.18
N ASP A 478 4.19 -32.13 13.26
CA ASP A 478 3.30 -32.30 12.10
C ASP A 478 3.88 -33.24 11.03
N GLY A 479 5.13 -33.71 11.19
CA GLY A 479 5.80 -34.59 10.24
C GLY A 479 6.21 -33.92 8.92
N LEU A 480 6.17 -32.59 8.84
CA LEU A 480 6.56 -31.81 7.66
C LEU A 480 8.07 -31.53 7.61
N LEU A 481 8.71 -31.45 8.78
CA LEU A 481 10.18 -31.42 8.93
C LEU A 481 10.67 -32.66 9.69
N ARG A 482 11.94 -33.01 9.47
CA ARG A 482 12.67 -34.06 10.20
C ARG A 482 13.95 -33.48 10.77
N ARG A 483 14.14 -33.57 12.08
CA ARG A 483 15.38 -33.13 12.76
C ARG A 483 16.37 -34.27 12.85
N ARG A 484 17.61 -34.10 12.37
CA ARG A 484 18.72 -35.02 12.48
C ARG A 484 20.03 -34.27 12.70
N ASN A 485 20.77 -34.66 13.75
CA ASN A 485 22.08 -34.07 14.09
C ASN A 485 22.08 -32.51 14.08
N GLY A 486 21.08 -31.88 14.71
CA GLY A 486 20.97 -30.43 14.78
C GLY A 486 20.61 -29.73 13.46
N ARG A 487 20.10 -30.51 12.48
CA ARG A 487 19.62 -29.97 11.19
C ARG A 487 18.21 -30.42 10.90
N TYR A 488 17.46 -29.53 10.21
CA TYR A 488 16.09 -29.75 9.77
C TYR A 488 16.06 -30.00 8.27
N PHE A 489 15.38 -31.06 7.88
CA PHE A 489 15.21 -31.53 6.51
C PHE A 489 13.71 -31.57 6.19
N PRO A 490 13.29 -31.24 4.95
CA PRO A 490 11.89 -31.41 4.56
C PRO A 490 11.52 -32.91 4.56
N ALA A 491 10.28 -33.20 4.90
CA ALA A 491 9.76 -34.54 4.72
C ALA A 491 9.65 -34.90 3.23
N PRO A 492 9.73 -36.20 2.85
CA PRO A 492 9.59 -36.62 1.45
C PRO A 492 8.25 -36.19 0.87
N GLY A 493 8.27 -35.64 -0.34
CA GLY A 493 7.07 -35.21 -1.07
C GLY A 493 6.61 -33.79 -0.78
N VAL A 494 7.17 -33.10 0.19
CA VAL A 494 6.83 -31.69 0.52
C VAL A 494 7.35 -30.77 -0.62
N LYS A 495 6.45 -29.98 -1.21
CA LYS A 495 6.73 -29.01 -2.29
C LYS A 495 6.20 -27.63 -1.91
N PRO A 496 6.84 -26.93 -0.97
CA PRO A 496 6.25 -25.77 -0.30
C PRO A 496 6.21 -24.51 -1.16
N HIS A 497 7.12 -24.34 -2.13
CA HIS A 497 7.25 -23.08 -2.87
C HIS A 497 6.00 -22.66 -3.66
N ALA A 498 5.23 -23.63 -4.17
CA ALA A 498 4.02 -23.32 -4.92
C ALA A 498 2.83 -22.94 -4.01
N ALA A 499 2.91 -23.30 -2.74
CA ALA A 499 1.88 -23.00 -1.75
C ALA A 499 2.07 -21.62 -1.09
N VAL A 500 3.25 -20.99 -1.26
CA VAL A 500 3.53 -19.66 -0.71
C VAL A 500 3.18 -18.61 -1.74
N ASP A 501 2.12 -17.84 -1.50
CA ASP A 501 1.86 -16.58 -2.19
C ASP A 501 2.60 -15.45 -1.47
N VAL A 502 3.66 -14.94 -2.10
CA VAL A 502 4.48 -13.87 -1.52
C VAL A 502 3.68 -12.58 -1.30
N ARG A 503 2.63 -12.31 -2.11
CA ARG A 503 1.77 -11.13 -1.94
C ARG A 503 0.72 -11.26 -0.86
N GLY A 504 0.52 -12.46 -0.34
CA GLY A 504 -0.29 -12.66 0.87
C GLY A 504 -1.71 -13.16 0.66
N ALA A 505 -2.05 -13.70 -0.50
CA ALA A 505 -3.28 -14.47 -0.64
C ALA A 505 -3.13 -15.80 0.13
N ILE A 506 -3.49 -15.78 1.41
CA ILE A 506 -3.45 -16.97 2.26
C ILE A 506 -4.74 -17.75 2.01
N GLY A 507 -4.62 -19.05 1.74
CA GLY A 507 -5.75 -19.96 1.50
C GLY A 507 -6.07 -20.23 0.04
N GLY A 508 -5.27 -19.68 -0.91
CA GLY A 508 -5.50 -19.89 -2.34
C GLY A 508 -6.34 -18.78 -3.01
N GLN A 509 -6.53 -18.92 -4.30
CA GLN A 509 -7.33 -17.99 -5.11
C GLN A 509 -8.45 -18.74 -5.81
N ILE A 510 -9.60 -18.10 -5.90
CA ILE A 510 -10.72 -18.49 -6.77
C ILE A 510 -10.52 -17.76 -8.09
N VAL A 511 -10.46 -18.51 -9.16
CA VAL A 511 -10.33 -18.01 -10.53
C VAL A 511 -11.70 -17.70 -11.10
N ILE A 512 -11.90 -16.51 -11.68
CA ILE A 512 -13.17 -16.10 -12.29
C ILE A 512 -13.08 -16.36 -13.79
N VAL A 513 -13.98 -17.23 -14.28
CA VAL A 513 -13.98 -17.75 -15.65
C VAL A 513 -15.34 -17.50 -16.32
N GLU A 514 -15.32 -16.91 -17.51
CA GLU A 514 -16.51 -16.77 -18.33
C GLU A 514 -16.95 -18.12 -18.89
N ALA A 515 -18.15 -18.60 -18.48
CA ALA A 515 -18.64 -19.95 -18.76
C ALA A 515 -18.75 -20.27 -20.27
N GLY A 516 -19.17 -19.29 -21.08
CA GLY A 516 -19.38 -19.49 -22.53
C GLY A 516 -18.11 -19.60 -23.35
N THR A 517 -17.01 -18.94 -22.93
CA THR A 517 -15.76 -18.81 -23.69
C THR A 517 -14.58 -19.51 -23.04
N GLY A 518 -14.65 -19.83 -21.75
CA GLY A 518 -13.52 -20.30 -20.96
C GLY A 518 -12.47 -19.21 -20.70
N ARG A 519 -12.79 -17.95 -20.98
CA ARG A 519 -11.89 -16.81 -20.78
C ARG A 519 -11.69 -16.54 -19.30
N LEU A 520 -10.42 -16.44 -18.89
CA LEU A 520 -10.04 -16.03 -17.56
C LEU A 520 -10.21 -14.52 -17.43
N LEU A 521 -11.07 -14.08 -16.50
CA LEU A 521 -11.31 -12.67 -16.24
C LEU A 521 -10.46 -12.12 -15.10
N GLY A 522 -10.22 -12.94 -14.05
CA GLY A 522 -9.47 -12.49 -12.88
C GLY A 522 -9.41 -13.54 -11.79
N SER A 523 -9.05 -13.13 -10.59
CA SER A 523 -9.10 -13.96 -9.40
C SER A 523 -9.46 -13.16 -8.17
N VAL A 524 -9.98 -13.84 -7.14
CA VAL A 524 -10.33 -13.32 -5.82
C VAL A 524 -9.80 -14.27 -4.74
N GLY A 525 -9.33 -13.75 -3.61
CA GLY A 525 -8.88 -14.60 -2.50
C GLY A 525 -10.02 -15.47 -1.96
N VAL A 526 -9.73 -16.71 -1.54
CA VAL A 526 -10.73 -17.66 -1.01
C VAL A 526 -11.56 -17.04 0.12
N GLY A 527 -10.93 -16.29 1.05
CA GLY A 527 -11.65 -15.65 2.15
C GLY A 527 -12.58 -14.50 1.72
N GLN A 528 -12.35 -13.90 0.54
CA GLN A 528 -13.19 -12.83 -0.01
C GLN A 528 -14.21 -13.33 -1.02
N ALA A 529 -14.05 -14.55 -1.51
CA ALA A 529 -14.91 -15.11 -2.55
C ALA A 529 -16.39 -15.21 -2.14
N PRO A 530 -16.74 -15.56 -0.88
CA PRO A 530 -18.13 -15.56 -0.44
C PRO A 530 -18.83 -14.21 -0.59
N ALA A 531 -18.11 -13.12 -0.39
CA ALA A 531 -18.67 -11.78 -0.50
C ALA A 531 -18.60 -11.19 -1.93
N ALA A 532 -17.59 -11.58 -2.72
CA ALA A 532 -17.30 -10.95 -4.00
C ALA A 532 -17.73 -11.77 -5.23
N ALA A 533 -17.87 -13.10 -5.08
CA ALA A 533 -18.12 -14.04 -6.17
C ALA A 533 -19.16 -15.11 -5.80
N HIS A 534 -20.08 -14.81 -4.87
CA HIS A 534 -21.22 -15.69 -4.58
C HIS A 534 -22.15 -15.81 -5.80
N PRO A 535 -22.94 -16.88 -5.93
CA PRO A 535 -23.95 -16.98 -6.98
C PRO A 535 -24.89 -15.76 -6.98
N GLY A 536 -25.12 -15.18 -8.16
CA GLY A 536 -25.87 -13.94 -8.35
C GLY A 536 -25.10 -12.64 -8.08
N ALA A 537 -23.81 -12.69 -7.65
CA ALA A 537 -22.99 -11.50 -7.51
C ALA A 537 -22.75 -10.82 -8.88
N VAL A 538 -22.77 -9.50 -8.87
CA VAL A 538 -22.44 -8.70 -10.05
C VAL A 538 -20.96 -8.35 -10.02
N TYR A 539 -20.21 -8.90 -10.98
CA TYR A 539 -18.77 -8.72 -11.12
C TYR A 539 -18.46 -7.78 -12.29
N LEU A 540 -17.68 -6.73 -12.02
CA LEU A 540 -17.26 -5.77 -13.03
C LEU A 540 -15.83 -6.07 -13.50
N HIS A 541 -15.66 -6.29 -14.83
CA HIS A 541 -14.36 -6.52 -15.43
C HIS A 541 -14.18 -5.67 -16.69
N GLN A 542 -13.17 -4.78 -16.71
CA GLN A 542 -12.82 -3.92 -17.85
C GLN A 542 -13.99 -3.10 -18.42
N GLY A 543 -14.91 -2.67 -17.56
CA GLY A 543 -16.09 -1.91 -17.97
C GLY A 543 -17.27 -2.78 -18.40
N GLU A 544 -17.09 -4.09 -18.55
CA GLU A 544 -18.17 -5.07 -18.81
C GLU A 544 -18.67 -5.69 -17.51
N THR A 545 -19.96 -5.90 -17.44
CA THR A 545 -20.65 -6.46 -16.28
C THR A 545 -20.92 -7.94 -16.50
N TYR A 546 -20.69 -8.73 -15.46
CA TYR A 546 -20.89 -10.17 -15.42
C TYR A 546 -21.71 -10.55 -14.19
N VAL A 547 -22.52 -11.60 -14.30
CA VAL A 547 -23.22 -12.20 -13.17
C VAL A 547 -22.58 -13.54 -12.86
N VAL A 548 -22.36 -13.83 -11.58
CA VAL A 548 -21.78 -15.10 -11.11
C VAL A 548 -22.85 -16.18 -11.12
N ASP A 549 -22.59 -17.27 -11.84
CA ASP A 549 -23.47 -18.45 -11.93
C ASP A 549 -23.24 -19.40 -10.76
N SER A 550 -21.95 -19.69 -10.48
CA SER A 550 -21.58 -20.64 -9.45
C SER A 550 -20.19 -20.34 -8.88
N LEU A 551 -19.99 -20.75 -7.64
CA LEU A 551 -18.71 -20.67 -6.93
C LEU A 551 -18.36 -22.07 -6.41
N ASP A 552 -17.25 -22.61 -6.89
CA ASP A 552 -16.71 -23.90 -6.47
C ASP A 552 -15.40 -23.69 -5.69
N PHE A 553 -15.44 -23.98 -4.40
CA PHE A 553 -14.28 -23.87 -3.51
C PHE A 553 -13.28 -25.04 -3.67
N GLN A 554 -13.74 -26.22 -4.14
CA GLN A 554 -12.88 -27.40 -4.31
C GLN A 554 -11.98 -27.23 -5.53
N ASP A 555 -12.57 -26.82 -6.65
CA ASP A 555 -11.85 -26.57 -7.89
C ASP A 555 -11.23 -25.16 -7.93
N GLY A 556 -11.59 -24.27 -7.00
CA GLY A 556 -11.08 -22.90 -6.93
C GLY A 556 -11.56 -22.03 -8.10
N ILE A 557 -12.80 -22.22 -8.58
CA ILE A 557 -13.33 -21.55 -9.78
C ILE A 557 -14.69 -20.93 -9.47
N ALA A 558 -14.91 -19.70 -9.97
CA ALA A 558 -16.21 -19.07 -10.08
C ALA A 558 -16.56 -18.89 -11.56
N PHE A 559 -17.68 -19.43 -12.01
CA PHE A 559 -18.18 -19.24 -13.36
C PHE A 559 -19.10 -18.03 -13.43
N VAL A 560 -18.92 -17.25 -14.51
CA VAL A 560 -19.71 -16.03 -14.76
C VAL A 560 -20.18 -15.99 -16.20
N HIS A 561 -21.27 -15.26 -16.46
CA HIS A 561 -21.71 -14.91 -17.81
C HIS A 561 -21.83 -13.38 -17.96
N ALA A 562 -21.70 -12.88 -19.19
CA ALA A 562 -21.82 -11.47 -19.49
C ALA A 562 -23.31 -11.07 -19.44
N GLU A 563 -23.65 -10.20 -18.52
CA GLU A 563 -24.99 -9.62 -18.35
C GLU A 563 -24.89 -8.30 -17.59
N ASP A 564 -25.64 -7.29 -18.03
CA ASP A 564 -25.84 -6.07 -17.23
C ASP A 564 -27.27 -6.07 -16.65
N PRO A 565 -27.42 -6.48 -15.39
CA PRO A 565 -28.74 -6.57 -14.75
C PRO A 565 -29.31 -5.21 -14.32
N GLY A 566 -28.56 -4.10 -14.53
CA GLY A 566 -28.99 -2.74 -14.15
C GLY A 566 -28.93 -2.47 -12.63
N TYR A 567 -28.36 -3.37 -11.84
CA TYR A 567 -28.14 -3.22 -10.40
C TYR A 567 -26.74 -3.71 -9.99
N ALA A 568 -26.33 -3.33 -8.81
CA ALA A 568 -25.14 -3.86 -8.15
C ALA A 568 -25.55 -4.73 -6.95
N THR A 569 -24.69 -5.67 -6.56
CA THR A 569 -24.90 -6.55 -5.41
C THR A 569 -23.98 -6.17 -4.26
N PHE A 570 -24.48 -6.30 -3.03
CA PHE A 570 -23.77 -6.02 -1.78
C PHE A 570 -24.03 -7.16 -0.80
N ALA A 571 -22.99 -7.98 -0.57
CA ALA A 571 -23.06 -9.07 0.38
C ALA A 571 -23.41 -8.56 1.80
N ARG A 572 -24.15 -9.38 2.54
CA ARG A 572 -24.45 -9.20 3.96
C ARG A 572 -23.78 -10.31 4.74
N GLU A 573 -22.92 -9.92 5.65
CA GLU A 573 -22.12 -10.82 6.47
C GLU A 573 -22.52 -10.71 7.93
N VAL A 574 -22.56 -11.85 8.60
CA VAL A 574 -22.61 -11.93 10.07
C VAL A 574 -21.21 -12.28 10.52
N THR A 575 -20.68 -11.47 11.42
CA THR A 575 -19.35 -11.66 11.99
C THR A 575 -19.47 -12.00 13.46
N ASP A 576 -18.80 -13.07 13.88
CA ASP A 576 -18.60 -13.45 15.27
C ASP A 576 -17.10 -13.46 15.61
N ILE A 577 -16.76 -13.19 16.89
CA ILE A 577 -15.36 -13.12 17.34
C ILE A 577 -15.21 -13.84 18.68
N ALA A 578 -14.27 -14.77 18.74
CA ALA A 578 -13.92 -15.49 19.95
C ALA A 578 -12.45 -15.21 20.32
N VAL A 579 -12.19 -14.85 21.58
CA VAL A 579 -10.83 -14.77 22.13
C VAL A 579 -10.33 -16.18 22.38
N THR A 580 -9.22 -16.56 21.75
CA THR A 580 -8.73 -17.95 21.72
C THR A 580 -7.53 -18.21 22.59
N GLY A 581 -6.95 -17.17 23.21
CA GLY A 581 -5.77 -17.35 24.08
C GLY A 581 -5.53 -16.16 24.99
N THR A 582 -4.51 -16.30 25.84
CA THR A 582 -4.03 -15.22 26.70
C THR A 582 -3.15 -14.28 25.90
N GLY A 583 -3.59 -13.02 25.80
CA GLY A 583 -2.79 -11.95 25.20
C GLY A 583 -2.22 -11.01 26.25
N GLU A 584 -1.56 -9.95 25.79
CA GLU A 584 -1.17 -8.84 26.66
C GLU A 584 -2.43 -8.06 27.05
N ARG A 585 -2.70 -7.90 28.34
CA ARG A 585 -3.87 -7.20 28.86
C ARG A 585 -3.48 -6.25 29.98
N LEU A 586 -3.86 -5.00 29.83
CA LEU A 586 -3.66 -3.92 30.79
C LEU A 586 -5.01 -3.48 31.34
N VAL A 587 -5.15 -3.37 32.65
CA VAL A 587 -6.42 -3.01 33.33
C VAL A 587 -6.25 -1.66 34.01
N PHE A 588 -7.14 -0.74 33.67
CA PHE A 588 -7.18 0.64 34.18
C PHE A 588 -8.58 0.92 34.74
N GLY A 589 -8.77 0.66 36.04
CA GLY A 589 -10.08 0.85 36.67
C GLY A 589 -11.21 0.07 35.96
N PRO A 590 -12.21 0.76 35.39
CA PRO A 590 -13.34 0.12 34.72
C PRO A 590 -13.03 -0.25 33.24
N VAL A 591 -11.84 0.06 32.74
CA VAL A 591 -11.41 -0.18 31.35
C VAL A 591 -10.28 -1.21 31.32
N ALA A 592 -10.31 -2.13 30.37
CA ALA A 592 -9.15 -2.92 30.04
C ALA A 592 -8.82 -2.81 28.55
N LEU A 593 -7.53 -2.69 28.25
CA LEU A 593 -6.97 -2.67 26.89
C LEU A 593 -6.14 -3.94 26.70
N GLY A 594 -6.34 -4.67 25.61
CA GLY A 594 -5.63 -5.90 25.33
C GLY A 594 -5.20 -6.05 23.89
N LEU A 595 -4.10 -6.77 23.69
CA LEU A 595 -3.69 -7.33 22.41
C LEU A 595 -3.90 -8.84 22.51
N VAL A 596 -4.91 -9.36 21.85
CA VAL A 596 -5.40 -10.72 22.08
C VAL A 596 -5.47 -11.54 20.79
N PRO A 597 -5.12 -12.84 20.82
CA PRO A 597 -5.40 -13.75 19.73
C PRO A 597 -6.91 -14.03 19.67
N VAL A 598 -7.46 -13.93 18.47
CA VAL A 598 -8.89 -14.14 18.23
C VAL A 598 -9.12 -15.05 17.03
N THR A 599 -10.28 -15.71 17.01
CA THR A 599 -10.82 -16.31 15.81
C THR A 599 -12.06 -15.51 15.40
N VAL A 600 -12.00 -14.94 14.22
CA VAL A 600 -13.12 -14.23 13.58
C VAL A 600 -13.81 -15.20 12.64
N THR A 601 -15.12 -15.35 12.78
CA THR A 601 -15.96 -16.18 11.90
C THR A 601 -16.88 -15.26 11.10
N ASN A 602 -16.73 -15.28 9.77
CA ASN A 602 -17.58 -14.55 8.85
C ASN A 602 -18.48 -15.51 8.09
N HIS A 603 -19.77 -15.19 8.02
CA HIS A 603 -20.78 -15.95 7.30
C HIS A 603 -21.58 -15.00 6.40
N VAL A 604 -21.51 -15.18 5.09
CA VAL A 604 -22.32 -14.44 4.13
C VAL A 604 -23.71 -15.07 4.08
N VAL A 605 -24.67 -14.38 4.67
CA VAL A 605 -26.07 -14.85 4.82
C VAL A 605 -27.00 -14.40 3.68
N GLY A 606 -26.51 -13.50 2.82
CA GLY A 606 -27.28 -13.01 1.69
C GLY A 606 -26.65 -11.77 1.04
N TYR A 607 -27.37 -11.17 0.09
CA TYR A 607 -26.95 -9.92 -0.52
C TYR A 607 -28.13 -9.01 -0.87
N LEU A 608 -27.88 -7.72 -0.86
CA LEU A 608 -28.81 -6.70 -1.35
C LEU A 608 -28.59 -6.47 -2.84
N ARG A 609 -29.67 -6.36 -3.61
CA ARG A 609 -29.66 -5.78 -4.96
C ARG A 609 -30.00 -4.30 -4.86
N ARG A 610 -29.14 -3.44 -5.40
CA ARG A 610 -29.31 -1.99 -5.34
C ARG A 610 -29.14 -1.39 -6.73
N GLN A 611 -30.07 -0.55 -7.15
CA GLN A 611 -29.96 0.20 -8.41
C GLN A 611 -28.80 1.20 -8.36
N LEU A 612 -28.35 1.65 -9.53
CA LEU A 612 -27.34 2.72 -9.62
C LEU A 612 -27.80 4.05 -9.02
N SER A 613 -29.13 4.25 -8.89
CA SER A 613 -29.73 5.36 -8.16
C SER A 613 -29.52 5.30 -6.64
N GLY A 614 -29.12 4.14 -6.11
CA GLY A 614 -29.00 3.86 -4.68
C GLY A 614 -30.22 3.17 -4.05
N GLU A 615 -31.32 3.02 -4.79
CA GLU A 615 -32.54 2.34 -4.32
C GLU A 615 -32.28 0.83 -4.10
N VAL A 616 -32.66 0.31 -2.94
CA VAL A 616 -32.61 -1.11 -2.61
C VAL A 616 -33.80 -1.80 -3.25
N LEU A 617 -33.56 -2.78 -4.11
CA LEU A 617 -34.61 -3.55 -4.77
C LEU A 617 -35.13 -4.65 -3.85
N ASP A 618 -34.23 -5.46 -3.34
CA ASP A 618 -34.59 -6.59 -2.44
C ASP A 618 -33.34 -7.13 -1.72
N PHE A 619 -33.56 -8.11 -0.86
CA PHE A 619 -32.55 -8.94 -0.21
C PHE A 619 -32.71 -10.39 -0.67
N VAL A 620 -31.62 -11.00 -1.12
CA VAL A 620 -31.58 -12.41 -1.53
C VAL A 620 -30.78 -13.18 -0.48
N GLU A 621 -31.41 -14.21 0.12
CA GLU A 621 -30.74 -15.08 1.09
C GLU A 621 -29.72 -15.99 0.40
N LEU A 622 -28.61 -16.25 1.09
CA LEU A 622 -27.53 -17.15 0.70
C LEU A 622 -27.17 -18.04 1.90
N ASP A 623 -26.72 -19.24 1.59
CA ASP A 623 -26.13 -20.16 2.56
C ASP A 623 -24.69 -20.44 2.11
N MET A 624 -23.78 -19.50 2.40
CA MET A 624 -22.37 -19.63 2.07
C MET A 624 -21.60 -20.30 3.21
N PRO A 625 -20.50 -21.00 2.92
CA PRO A 625 -19.67 -21.57 3.98
C PRO A 625 -19.14 -20.51 4.93
N GLU A 626 -19.09 -20.83 6.22
CA GLU A 626 -18.40 -20.01 7.21
C GLU A 626 -16.92 -19.95 6.90
N HIS A 627 -16.34 -18.76 7.04
CA HIS A 627 -14.92 -18.53 6.90
C HIS A 627 -14.34 -18.11 8.24
N THR A 628 -13.41 -18.91 8.77
CA THR A 628 -12.73 -18.63 10.02
C THR A 628 -11.35 -18.02 9.78
N LEU A 629 -11.03 -16.95 10.50
CA LEU A 629 -9.78 -16.24 10.46
C LEU A 629 -9.15 -16.20 11.86
N PRO A 630 -8.18 -17.06 12.16
CA PRO A 630 -7.37 -16.90 13.36
C PRO A 630 -6.43 -15.70 13.17
N THR A 631 -6.55 -14.69 14.04
CA THR A 631 -5.80 -13.43 13.88
C THR A 631 -5.52 -12.77 15.22
N THR A 632 -4.96 -11.56 15.20
CA THR A 632 -4.69 -10.73 16.37
C THR A 632 -5.59 -9.50 16.35
N ALA A 633 -6.18 -9.17 17.50
CA ALA A 633 -7.01 -7.99 17.69
C ALA A 633 -6.48 -7.10 18.82
N VAL A 634 -6.58 -5.79 18.64
CA VAL A 634 -6.64 -4.87 19.77
C VAL A 634 -8.07 -4.84 20.26
N MET A 635 -8.25 -5.03 21.56
CA MET A 635 -9.54 -5.09 22.24
C MET A 635 -9.54 -4.09 23.38
N TYR A 636 -10.63 -3.33 23.51
CA TYR A 636 -10.90 -2.65 24.78
C TYR A 636 -12.27 -3.02 25.31
N THR A 637 -12.31 -3.28 26.63
CA THR A 637 -13.53 -3.63 27.36
C THR A 637 -13.83 -2.57 28.40
N ILE A 638 -15.11 -2.33 28.67
CA ILE A 638 -15.55 -1.31 29.61
C ILE A 638 -16.67 -1.90 30.47
N THR A 639 -16.70 -1.62 31.77
CA THR A 639 -17.83 -2.06 32.61
C THR A 639 -19.11 -1.30 32.25
N SER A 640 -20.24 -2.01 32.18
CA SER A 640 -21.54 -1.39 31.90
C SER A 640 -21.88 -0.26 32.82
N ASP A 641 -21.53 -0.40 34.13
CA ASP A 641 -21.75 0.65 35.13
C ASP A 641 -20.96 1.93 34.83
N ALA A 642 -19.74 1.82 34.31
CA ALA A 642 -18.94 2.99 33.94
C ALA A 642 -19.53 3.70 32.72
N LEU A 643 -20.01 2.94 31.71
CA LEU A 643 -20.73 3.50 30.56
C LEU A 643 -22.00 4.24 30.99
N VAL A 644 -22.78 3.66 31.88
CA VAL A 644 -24.00 4.32 32.40
C VAL A 644 -23.64 5.58 33.19
N ARG A 645 -22.61 5.53 34.05
CA ARG A 645 -22.16 6.74 34.80
C ARG A 645 -21.61 7.83 33.88
N SER A 646 -21.07 7.47 32.70
CA SER A 646 -20.65 8.45 31.69
C SER A 646 -21.84 9.10 30.95
N GLY A 647 -23.07 8.69 31.25
CA GLY A 647 -24.31 9.23 30.68
C GLY A 647 -24.77 8.52 29.42
N ILE A 648 -24.35 7.28 29.21
CA ILE A 648 -24.86 6.42 28.11
C ILE A 648 -26.00 5.57 28.70
N GLU A 649 -27.19 5.69 28.15
CA GLU A 649 -28.31 4.81 28.50
C GLU A 649 -28.01 3.36 28.13
N ALA A 650 -28.41 2.41 28.96
CA ALA A 650 -28.09 0.98 28.73
C ALA A 650 -28.54 0.46 27.33
N THR A 651 -29.69 0.94 26.86
CA THR A 651 -30.21 0.61 25.51
C THR A 651 -29.40 1.20 24.37
N ARG A 652 -28.59 2.23 24.61
CA ARG A 652 -27.74 2.92 23.63
C ARG A 652 -26.31 2.39 23.59
N ILE A 653 -25.91 1.55 24.57
CA ILE A 653 -24.55 0.98 24.63
C ILE A 653 -24.15 0.30 23.32
N PRO A 654 -24.96 -0.60 22.71
CA PRO A 654 -24.56 -1.25 21.46
C PRO A 654 -24.27 -0.26 20.34
N GLY A 655 -25.13 0.74 20.12
CA GLY A 655 -24.92 1.76 19.10
C GLY A 655 -23.74 2.67 19.37
N SER A 656 -23.43 2.94 20.66
CA SER A 656 -22.29 3.74 21.07
C SER A 656 -20.95 3.03 20.79
N LEU A 657 -20.87 1.73 21.09
CA LEU A 657 -19.70 0.89 20.81
C LEU A 657 -19.50 0.73 19.29
N HIS A 658 -20.57 0.48 18.55
CA HIS A 658 -20.56 0.29 17.11
C HIS A 658 -20.08 1.55 16.36
N ALA A 659 -20.56 2.72 16.76
CA ALA A 659 -20.10 3.98 16.21
C ALA A 659 -18.62 4.27 16.55
N ALA A 660 -18.16 3.93 17.77
CA ALA A 660 -16.78 4.05 18.17
C ALA A 660 -15.86 3.09 17.39
N GLU A 661 -16.30 1.86 17.16
CA GLU A 661 -15.60 0.85 16.35
C GLU A 661 -15.38 1.33 14.91
N HIS A 662 -16.42 1.76 14.21
CA HIS A 662 -16.33 2.25 12.84
C HIS A 662 -15.32 3.40 12.69
N ALA A 663 -15.38 4.37 13.59
CA ALA A 663 -14.45 5.49 13.58
C ALA A 663 -13.03 5.04 13.91
N ALA A 664 -12.85 4.12 14.86
CA ALA A 664 -11.55 3.58 15.24
C ALA A 664 -10.88 2.82 14.06
N ILE A 665 -11.63 1.99 13.34
CA ILE A 665 -11.15 1.36 12.09
C ILE A 665 -10.74 2.44 11.08
N GLY A 666 -11.57 3.48 10.92
CA GLY A 666 -11.30 4.58 9.99
C GLY A 666 -9.98 5.31 10.29
N LEU A 667 -9.64 5.48 11.55
CA LEU A 667 -8.46 6.24 12.02
C LEU A 667 -7.22 5.37 12.31
N LEU A 668 -7.29 4.02 12.32
CA LEU A 668 -6.13 3.17 12.56
C LEU A 668 -4.97 3.43 11.57
N PRO A 669 -5.21 3.69 10.26
CA PRO A 669 -4.15 4.03 9.33
C PRO A 669 -3.31 5.24 9.72
N LEU A 670 -3.78 6.10 10.60
CA LEU A 670 -3.01 7.24 11.14
C LEU A 670 -1.77 6.79 11.95
N VAL A 671 -1.82 5.62 12.56
CA VAL A 671 -0.76 5.08 13.44
C VAL A 671 -0.13 3.79 12.89
N ALA A 672 -0.82 3.08 11.99
CA ALA A 672 -0.35 1.86 11.35
C ALA A 672 -0.43 2.03 9.82
N SER A 673 0.62 1.63 9.10
CA SER A 673 0.68 1.73 7.63
C SER A 673 -0.20 0.66 6.96
N CYS A 674 -1.51 0.70 7.22
CA CYS A 674 -2.50 -0.24 6.67
C CYS A 674 -3.50 0.45 5.76
N ASP A 675 -4.10 -0.31 4.85
CA ASP A 675 -5.30 0.10 4.15
C ASP A 675 -6.54 -0.33 4.96
N ARG A 676 -7.67 0.37 4.77
CA ARG A 676 -8.93 -0.01 5.42
C ARG A 676 -9.40 -1.43 5.08
N GLY A 677 -8.86 -2.02 4.01
CA GLY A 677 -9.11 -3.40 3.62
C GLY A 677 -8.31 -4.44 4.39
N ASP A 678 -7.24 -4.02 5.06
CA ASP A 678 -6.33 -4.89 5.80
C ASP A 678 -6.80 -5.14 7.24
N ILE A 679 -7.83 -4.44 7.69
CA ILE A 679 -8.35 -4.45 9.06
C ILE A 679 -9.85 -4.61 9.07
N GLY A 680 -10.35 -5.27 10.11
CA GLY A 680 -11.76 -5.40 10.43
C GLY A 680 -12.05 -5.01 11.87
N GLY A 681 -13.32 -4.98 12.23
CA GLY A 681 -13.74 -4.73 13.59
C GLY A 681 -15.05 -5.39 13.94
N MET A 682 -15.32 -5.46 15.22
CA MET A 682 -16.57 -5.90 15.81
C MET A 682 -16.76 -5.24 17.17
N SER A 683 -17.99 -4.90 17.48
CA SER A 683 -18.39 -4.45 18.80
C SER A 683 -19.54 -5.27 19.36
N THR A 684 -19.53 -5.49 20.66
CA THR A 684 -20.58 -6.27 21.35
C THR A 684 -20.83 -5.73 22.75
N ALA A 685 -22.09 -5.76 23.17
CA ALA A 685 -22.46 -5.42 24.54
C ALA A 685 -22.17 -6.53 25.54
N THR A 686 -21.96 -7.77 25.08
CA THR A 686 -21.76 -8.97 25.89
C THR A 686 -20.54 -9.74 25.38
N GLY A 687 -19.35 -9.10 25.44
CA GLY A 687 -18.07 -9.68 25.04
C GLY A 687 -17.45 -10.59 26.12
N PRO A 688 -16.12 -10.73 26.12
CA PRO A 688 -15.43 -11.49 27.13
C PRO A 688 -15.79 -11.06 28.56
N GLU A 689 -15.98 -12.04 29.43
CA GLU A 689 -16.42 -11.80 30.84
C GLU A 689 -17.78 -11.09 30.96
N GLY A 690 -18.61 -11.10 29.88
CA GLY A 690 -19.90 -10.40 29.84
C GLY A 690 -19.78 -8.88 29.74
N LEU A 691 -18.61 -8.34 29.36
CA LEU A 691 -18.35 -6.90 29.33
C LEU A 691 -18.56 -6.33 27.92
N PRO A 692 -19.11 -5.10 27.82
CA PRO A 692 -19.11 -4.31 26.60
C PRO A 692 -17.70 -4.20 26.00
N SER A 693 -17.54 -4.56 24.74
CA SER A 693 -16.22 -4.74 24.11
C SER A 693 -16.21 -4.23 22.68
N VAL A 694 -15.06 -3.67 22.28
CA VAL A 694 -14.74 -3.32 20.90
C VAL A 694 -13.47 -4.02 20.49
N PHE A 695 -13.47 -4.62 19.33
CA PHE A 695 -12.34 -5.28 18.70
C PHE A 695 -11.99 -4.60 17.40
N VAL A 696 -10.70 -4.40 17.16
CA VAL A 696 -10.17 -4.05 15.84
C VAL A 696 -9.05 -5.04 15.53
N TYR A 697 -9.19 -5.80 14.45
CA TYR A 697 -8.35 -6.94 14.15
C TYR A 697 -7.70 -6.85 12.77
N ASP A 698 -6.57 -7.53 12.60
CA ASP A 698 -5.90 -7.67 11.33
C ASP A 698 -6.67 -8.64 10.43
N GLY A 699 -6.89 -8.27 9.16
CA GLY A 699 -7.59 -9.08 8.16
C GLY A 699 -6.76 -10.26 7.61
N TYR A 700 -5.70 -10.67 8.31
CA TYR A 700 -4.76 -11.71 7.87
C TYR A 700 -4.55 -12.76 8.97
N PRO A 701 -4.41 -14.04 8.62
CA PRO A 701 -4.11 -15.10 9.59
C PRO A 701 -2.84 -14.81 10.40
N GLY A 702 -2.96 -14.96 11.73
CA GLY A 702 -1.88 -14.64 12.67
C GLY A 702 -1.61 -13.15 12.87
N GLY A 703 -2.26 -12.29 12.09
CA GLY A 703 -2.05 -10.85 12.10
C GLY A 703 -0.99 -10.37 11.10
N ALA A 704 -0.94 -9.08 10.88
CA ALA A 704 0.06 -8.39 10.03
C ALA A 704 0.83 -7.31 10.82
N GLY A 705 0.59 -7.21 12.15
CA GLY A 705 1.20 -6.26 13.05
C GLY A 705 0.47 -4.91 13.16
N PHE A 706 -0.65 -4.73 12.46
CA PHE A 706 -1.41 -3.47 12.53
C PHE A 706 -2.16 -3.31 13.85
N ALA A 707 -2.80 -4.38 14.33
CA ALA A 707 -3.45 -4.42 15.64
C ALA A 707 -2.42 -4.18 16.77
N GLU A 708 -1.24 -4.80 16.71
CA GLU A 708 -0.16 -4.56 17.66
C GLU A 708 0.25 -3.07 17.66
N ARG A 709 0.35 -2.48 16.48
CA ARG A 709 0.68 -1.05 16.36
C ARG A 709 -0.42 -0.17 16.94
N GLY A 710 -1.69 -0.51 16.73
CA GLY A 710 -2.85 0.13 17.36
C GLY A 710 -2.80 0.04 18.87
N PHE A 711 -2.49 -1.13 19.43
CA PHE A 711 -2.31 -1.35 20.86
C PHE A 711 -1.20 -0.46 21.44
N ARG A 712 -0.01 -0.48 20.84
CA ARG A 712 1.15 0.32 21.29
C ARG A 712 1.00 1.83 21.07
N ARG A 713 -0.03 2.28 20.37
CA ARG A 713 -0.35 3.68 20.09
C ARG A 713 -1.80 4.01 20.43
N ALA A 714 -2.41 3.23 21.32
CA ALA A 714 -3.83 3.28 21.63
C ALA A 714 -4.29 4.71 22.00
N ARG A 715 -3.55 5.40 22.86
CA ARG A 715 -3.88 6.76 23.27
C ARG A 715 -3.90 7.76 22.10
N THR A 716 -2.89 7.71 21.22
CA THR A 716 -2.82 8.57 20.03
C THR A 716 -3.94 8.24 19.05
N TRP A 717 -4.18 6.96 18.80
CA TRP A 717 -5.19 6.47 17.87
C TRP A 717 -6.61 6.78 18.33
N LEU A 718 -6.97 6.37 19.55
CA LEU A 718 -8.31 6.59 20.10
C LEU A 718 -8.57 8.08 20.38
N GLY A 719 -7.52 8.85 20.71
CA GLY A 719 -7.59 10.30 20.85
C GLY A 719 -7.99 10.98 19.54
N ALA A 720 -7.27 10.68 18.46
CA ALA A 720 -7.61 11.18 17.12
C ALA A 720 -9.00 10.72 16.67
N THR A 721 -9.42 9.51 17.05
CA THR A 721 -10.75 8.98 16.75
C THR A 721 -11.83 9.81 17.44
N ALA A 722 -11.67 10.11 18.73
CA ALA A 722 -12.61 10.94 19.46
C ALA A 722 -12.69 12.37 18.89
N GLU A 723 -11.54 12.98 18.58
CA GLU A 723 -11.45 14.31 17.98
C GLU A 723 -12.14 14.38 16.61
N ALA A 724 -11.96 13.35 15.77
CA ALA A 724 -12.61 13.28 14.46
C ALA A 724 -14.13 13.23 14.56
N ILE A 725 -14.68 12.48 15.53
CA ILE A 725 -16.13 12.40 15.75
C ILE A 725 -16.67 13.73 16.31
N GLU A 726 -15.97 14.32 17.27
CA GLU A 726 -16.36 15.59 17.92
C GLU A 726 -16.34 16.77 16.94
N ALA A 727 -15.33 16.84 16.09
CA ALA A 727 -15.17 17.90 15.10
C ALA A 727 -16.21 17.85 13.97
N CYS A 728 -16.84 16.71 13.75
CA CYS A 728 -17.85 16.57 12.70
C CYS A 728 -19.17 17.26 13.08
N GLU A 729 -19.62 18.20 12.25
CA GLU A 729 -20.83 19.00 12.50
C GLU A 729 -22.17 18.25 12.30
N CYS A 730 -22.14 17.01 11.77
CA CYS A 730 -23.36 16.25 11.56
C CYS A 730 -24.08 15.92 12.88
N PRO A 731 -25.43 15.90 12.93
CA PRO A 731 -26.16 15.72 14.20
C PRO A 731 -26.14 14.26 14.70
N SER A 732 -26.20 13.25 13.84
CA SER A 732 -26.45 11.86 14.24
C SER A 732 -25.43 10.84 13.73
N GLY A 733 -24.50 11.28 12.89
CA GLY A 733 -23.49 10.42 12.24
C GLY A 733 -23.55 10.54 10.72
N CYS A 734 -22.39 10.49 10.09
CA CYS A 734 -22.24 10.54 8.63
C CYS A 734 -20.98 9.76 8.20
N PRO A 735 -20.73 9.56 6.90
CA PRO A 735 -19.55 8.87 6.43
C PRO A 735 -18.22 9.52 6.86
N SER A 736 -18.19 10.84 7.09
CA SER A 736 -17.00 11.55 7.61
C SER A 736 -16.68 11.28 9.09
N CYS A 737 -17.50 10.55 9.84
CA CYS A 737 -17.26 10.28 11.25
C CYS A 737 -17.51 8.83 11.69
N VAL A 738 -18.77 8.36 11.73
CA VAL A 738 -19.12 7.06 12.32
C VAL A 738 -19.78 6.05 11.37
N GLN A 739 -20.21 6.47 10.17
CA GLN A 739 -20.78 5.53 9.22
C GLN A 739 -19.68 4.79 8.42
N SER A 740 -19.85 3.49 8.22
CA SER A 740 -18.96 2.66 7.45
C SER A 740 -19.66 2.10 6.20
N PRO A 741 -19.08 2.26 4.99
CA PRO A 741 -19.64 1.66 3.78
C PRO A 741 -19.55 0.13 3.77
N LYS A 742 -18.79 -0.48 4.69
CA LYS A 742 -18.61 -1.93 4.83
C LYS A 742 -19.41 -2.52 5.98
N CYS A 743 -20.28 -1.73 6.62
CA CYS A 743 -21.05 -2.23 7.75
C CYS A 743 -22.07 -3.29 7.32
N GLY A 744 -21.93 -4.50 7.87
CA GLY A 744 -22.85 -5.61 7.65
C GLY A 744 -24.28 -5.33 8.13
N ASN A 745 -24.42 -4.52 9.20
CA ASN A 745 -25.70 -4.14 9.82
C ASN A 745 -26.33 -2.89 9.17
N GLY A 746 -25.78 -2.36 8.07
CA GLY A 746 -26.36 -1.18 7.41
C GLY A 746 -26.27 0.10 8.24
N ASN A 747 -25.24 0.24 9.08
CA ASN A 747 -25.03 1.38 9.98
C ASN A 747 -26.15 1.57 11.04
N ASP A 748 -26.79 0.51 11.49
CA ASP A 748 -27.86 0.55 12.49
C ASP A 748 -27.65 -0.56 13.56
N PRO A 749 -27.72 -0.21 14.89
CA PRO A 749 -27.78 1.14 15.43
C PRO A 749 -26.43 1.83 15.48
N LEU A 750 -26.41 3.16 15.32
CA LEU A 750 -25.25 4.02 15.59
C LEU A 750 -25.62 5.15 16.56
N ASP A 751 -24.74 5.40 17.53
CA ASP A 751 -24.86 6.52 18.46
C ASP A 751 -23.57 7.37 18.47
N LYS A 752 -23.56 8.43 17.67
CA LYS A 752 -22.41 9.35 17.57
C LYS A 752 -22.01 9.96 18.93
N ALA A 753 -23.00 10.46 19.68
CA ALA A 753 -22.74 11.10 20.97
C ALA A 753 -22.24 10.10 22.02
N GLY A 754 -22.78 8.88 22.00
CA GLY A 754 -22.35 7.79 22.84
C GLY A 754 -20.93 7.33 22.50
N ALA A 755 -20.55 7.26 21.21
CA ALA A 755 -19.20 6.92 20.77
C ALA A 755 -18.13 7.86 21.34
N VAL A 756 -18.39 9.16 21.33
CA VAL A 756 -17.49 10.16 21.96
C VAL A 756 -17.30 9.85 23.44
N ARG A 757 -18.40 9.58 24.18
CA ARG A 757 -18.33 9.26 25.60
C ARG A 757 -17.56 7.97 25.88
N VAL A 758 -17.78 6.94 25.08
CA VAL A 758 -17.00 5.69 25.14
C VAL A 758 -15.50 5.96 25.01
N LEU A 759 -15.09 6.65 23.93
CA LEU A 759 -13.69 6.94 23.66
C LEU A 759 -13.07 7.86 24.72
N ARG A 760 -13.79 8.89 25.18
CA ARG A 760 -13.30 9.80 26.24
C ARG A 760 -13.17 9.09 27.59
N LEU A 761 -14.07 8.16 27.92
CA LEU A 761 -13.94 7.32 29.10
C LEU A 761 -12.69 6.44 29.02
N VAL A 762 -12.47 5.75 27.89
CA VAL A 762 -11.27 4.94 27.68
C VAL A 762 -10.00 5.79 27.82
N LEU A 763 -9.95 6.95 27.17
CA LEU A 763 -8.79 7.86 27.21
C LEU A 763 -8.52 8.44 28.60
N ALA A 764 -9.55 8.67 29.41
CA ALA A 764 -9.40 9.20 30.77
C ALA A 764 -8.77 8.17 31.72
N GLU A 765 -9.03 6.88 31.50
CA GLU A 765 -8.48 5.80 32.31
C GLU A 765 -7.07 5.38 31.85
N LEU A 766 -6.73 5.49 30.55
CA LEU A 766 -5.39 5.19 30.05
C LEU A 766 -4.37 6.19 30.63
N SER A 767 -3.36 5.71 31.34
CA SER A 767 -2.26 6.53 31.87
C SER A 767 -1.40 7.14 30.76
N GLU A 768 -0.60 8.18 31.06
CA GLU A 768 0.38 8.74 30.11
C GLU A 768 1.49 7.74 29.74
N GLU A 769 1.74 6.75 30.62
CA GLU A 769 2.70 5.65 30.40
C GLU A 769 2.08 4.43 29.69
N SER A 770 0.78 4.49 29.34
CA SER A 770 0.15 3.41 28.55
C SER A 770 0.76 3.31 27.17
N PRO A 771 0.87 2.10 26.59
CA PRO A 771 1.55 1.87 25.32
C PRO A 771 0.97 2.68 24.15
#